data_029d963df3ff15a7860c439dd15436ce
#
_entry.id   029d963df3ff15a7860c439dd15436ce
#
_cell.length_a   1.000
_cell.length_b   1.000
_cell.length_c   1.000
_cell.angle_alpha   90.00
_cell.angle_beta   90.00
_cell.angle_gamma   90.00
#
_symmetry.space_group_name_H-M   'P 1'
#
loop_
_entity.id
_entity.type
_entity.pdbx_description
1 polymer ?
#
loop_
_entity_poly.entity_id
_entity_poly.type
_entity_poly.pdbx_seq_one_letter_code
_entity_poly.pdbx_strand_id
1 'polypeptide(L)'
;MKKFLMASLGLVMCIALSVSNAPVVEAELPVPALNMVTIEAKSAGQVSILARMGIDIAAVREGPVMEGPRGVPMQTYQVEAVVSAVDERTLREGGFSWSDVPGKGPVKKIGEPYDVYKSYDAPRIGIKAQLRKLAATYPRLCKIETIGYTIQDRNILAMRLTNEKIKGEKPQVLFLATHHAREWVATEMAMRLIKYLTSNFGSVVRVTDLLNTTEIWVIPVANPDGYQYTFTNERLWRKNLRDNDGDGQITISDGVDLNRNFDSHWGYNDEGSSPNRSSGQYRGPAPNSEPETQAVIDFIQDNDFKFVISYHTYGNLILYPWGWQVKTPSLDDPIFVAQAGTDANPAIWDSLLDAGYDPGVGADLYTMNGEFTDWCYYTLGIPAYIVELTNGDDFRFPDDEGKVQTVFEDNLEFALSIAESAVDPAHPVSPVGIATADVYHTPVTTSFGPDQMIEVLARKGLDLSLCNGSCESGRFAEELGTVYNDKSGTYYSRYLALISGQSAGETISYSITGDSSMLGPYNYPVVSATGNPILVMAAEDYSGEFPTYSDQSGPNYLQYYTDALDAGGYAYDVWDVDTQGIPSFPEILSHYDVAIWYTGDDYAPTPYSEHEQVVLNTRDYINYYDGRLFATGQDLAWLSASYGMFSDDFFQYYLGAYEDLDTGGMDSGSVLPFDVRGESGDPVFGGLTFGLSGGDGANNQCCSSTFLVTSHFLSHFDSTIAARYDRPGSPFEPHSGDYYVFSQMADRSYKRLGGTFTLPTGSPTLKFWISYDIEYEWDYAFVEISEFGTDNWTTLPDVNMLTSMDTGMSCDSGWVEQIHPFLAHYMDVDCNPTGTTGSWNAFTGNSDGWKQVEMDLSAYAGKTVEIYISYATDWGGIQTLEAFVDDIELSGYPLEDFESGMGEWAVSSPPPGSDAFNNWVRITGAGVPEGPAIRTDNSLYLGFGFEAIDTADNRSTVMDRVMTYFGQ
;
A
#
# COMPACT_ATOMS: atom_id res chain seq x y z
N MET A 1 22.32 4.45 30.11
CA MET A 1 22.39 5.58 31.08
C MET A 1 22.54 6.89 30.34
N LYS A 2 21.48 7.56 30.02
CA LYS A 2 21.24 8.99 29.86
C LYS A 2 20.05 9.24 28.97
N LYS A 3 18.99 9.68 29.59
CA LYS A 3 17.74 10.19 29.05
C LYS A 3 17.97 11.18 27.90
N PHE A 4 17.30 11.01 26.79
CA PHE A 4 17.04 12.08 25.85
C PHE A 4 15.59 12.55 26.02
N LEU A 5 15.45 13.68 26.63
CA LEU A 5 14.24 14.48 26.71
C LEU A 5 14.34 15.47 25.52
N MET A 6 13.48 15.38 24.54
CA MET A 6 13.31 16.44 23.56
C MET A 6 12.28 17.43 24.08
N ALA A 7 12.73 18.61 24.39
CA ALA A 7 11.91 19.77 24.65
C ALA A 7 11.95 20.66 23.41
N SER A 8 10.84 20.77 22.71
CA SER A 8 10.64 21.78 21.66
C SER A 8 10.26 23.11 22.30
N LEU A 9 11.07 24.14 22.07
CA LEU A 9 10.79 25.51 22.44
C LEU A 9 10.10 26.22 21.27
N GLY A 10 8.82 26.53 21.42
CA GLY A 10 8.11 27.42 20.53
C GLY A 10 8.52 28.88 20.76
N LEU A 11 8.77 29.62 19.70
CA LEU A 11 8.97 31.06 19.72
C LEU A 11 7.75 31.72 19.05
N VAL A 12 6.88 32.30 19.86
CA VAL A 12 5.74 33.11 19.41
C VAL A 12 6.21 34.50 19.02
N MET A 13 5.91 34.95 17.81
CA MET A 13 6.09 36.34 17.38
C MET A 13 4.74 36.92 16.94
N CYS A 14 4.10 37.66 17.78
CA CYS A 14 2.89 38.43 17.48
C CYS A 14 3.17 39.60 16.53
N ILE A 15 2.48 39.66 15.41
CA ILE A 15 2.33 40.83 14.58
C ILE A 15 0.83 41.18 14.50
N ALA A 16 0.46 42.29 15.09
CA ALA A 16 -0.88 42.85 15.01
C ALA A 16 -1.08 43.59 13.68
N LEU A 17 -2.07 43.20 12.90
CA LEU A 17 -2.57 43.96 11.75
C LEU A 17 -4.04 44.37 11.96
N SER A 18 -4.28 45.63 11.79
CA SER A 18 -5.57 46.32 11.95
C SER A 18 -6.55 45.94 10.81
N VAL A 19 -7.73 45.49 11.17
CA VAL A 19 -8.82 45.14 10.23
C VAL A 19 -9.66 46.39 9.94
N SER A 20 -9.85 46.67 8.66
CA SER A 20 -10.84 47.63 8.15
C SER A 20 -12.05 46.85 7.60
N ASN A 21 -13.24 47.13 8.12
CA ASN A 21 -14.52 46.59 7.67
C ASN A 21 -14.82 46.98 6.23
N ALA A 22 -14.90 45.99 5.33
CA ALA A 22 -15.55 46.07 4.03
C ALA A 22 -16.66 45.00 3.94
N PRO A 23 -17.71 45.17 3.17
CA PRO A 23 -18.85 44.29 3.15
C PRO A 23 -18.50 42.94 2.52
N VAL A 24 -18.97 41.86 3.13
CA VAL A 24 -18.85 40.51 2.64
C VAL A 24 -19.56 40.43 1.29
N VAL A 25 -18.79 40.26 0.22
CA VAL A 25 -19.25 39.75 -1.06
C VAL A 25 -19.16 38.23 -0.89
N GLU A 26 -20.22 37.49 -1.13
CA GLU A 26 -20.15 36.04 -1.30
C GLU A 26 -19.03 35.77 -2.33
N ALA A 27 -17.92 35.30 -1.84
CA ALA A 27 -16.84 34.83 -2.70
C ALA A 27 -17.30 33.50 -3.30
N GLU A 28 -17.43 33.43 -4.62
CA GLU A 28 -17.37 32.17 -5.35
C GLU A 28 -16.16 31.41 -4.80
N LEU A 29 -16.37 30.19 -4.31
CA LEU A 29 -15.27 29.32 -3.87
C LEU A 29 -14.28 29.22 -5.04
N PRO A 30 -13.00 29.51 -4.85
CA PRO A 30 -12.04 29.46 -5.94
C PRO A 30 -11.94 28.02 -6.46
N VAL A 31 -11.85 27.89 -7.79
CA VAL A 31 -11.39 26.66 -8.44
C VAL A 31 -10.20 26.13 -7.65
N PRO A 32 -10.17 24.84 -7.28
CA PRO A 32 -9.12 24.29 -6.43
C PRO A 32 -7.74 24.60 -7.03
N ALA A 33 -6.94 25.41 -6.35
CA ALA A 33 -5.58 25.68 -6.77
C ALA A 33 -4.73 24.46 -6.41
N LEU A 34 -4.26 23.74 -7.41
CA LEU A 34 -3.29 22.66 -7.28
C LEU A 34 -1.88 23.19 -7.48
N ASN A 35 -0.95 22.77 -6.64
CA ASN A 35 0.45 23.17 -6.67
C ASN A 35 1.36 21.94 -6.82
N MET A 36 2.52 22.13 -7.43
CA MET A 36 3.58 21.13 -7.39
C MET A 36 4.56 21.43 -6.29
N VAL A 37 4.88 20.42 -5.49
CA VAL A 37 5.83 20.50 -4.39
C VAL A 37 6.86 19.38 -4.48
N THR A 38 8.02 19.61 -3.86
CA THR A 38 9.00 18.56 -3.56
C THR A 38 8.98 18.29 -2.07
N ILE A 39 8.69 17.07 -1.68
CA ILE A 39 8.66 16.59 -0.30
C ILE A 39 9.95 15.85 -0.04
N GLU A 40 10.58 16.11 1.11
CA GLU A 40 11.78 15.38 1.55
C GLU A 40 11.35 14.16 2.37
N ALA A 41 11.57 12.96 1.84
CA ALA A 41 11.37 11.71 2.55
C ALA A 41 12.73 11.15 3.01
N LYS A 42 12.84 10.82 4.29
CA LYS A 42 14.08 10.37 4.93
C LYS A 42 14.34 8.88 4.72
N SER A 43 13.36 8.13 4.24
CA SER A 43 13.46 6.70 3.95
C SER A 43 12.43 6.29 2.90
N ALA A 44 12.56 5.09 2.35
CA ALA A 44 11.55 4.51 1.48
C ALA A 44 10.19 4.31 2.22
N GLY A 45 10.22 3.99 3.53
CA GLY A 45 9.02 3.92 4.36
C GLY A 45 8.23 5.22 4.39
N GLN A 46 8.91 6.38 4.40
CA GLN A 46 8.22 7.65 4.30
C GLN A 46 7.59 7.90 2.92
N VAL A 47 8.13 7.31 1.85
CA VAL A 47 7.48 7.33 0.53
C VAL A 47 6.19 6.51 0.55
N SER A 48 6.20 5.34 1.20
CA SER A 48 4.99 4.52 1.39
C SER A 48 3.94 5.23 2.23
N ILE A 49 4.34 5.90 3.31
CA ILE A 49 3.43 6.72 4.13
C ILE A 49 2.77 7.79 3.27
N LEU A 50 3.52 8.51 2.43
CA LEU A 50 2.95 9.50 1.51
C LEU A 50 1.92 8.88 0.55
N ALA A 51 2.20 7.68 0.04
CA ALA A 51 1.28 6.95 -0.83
C ALA A 51 0.00 6.53 -0.07
N ARG A 52 0.12 6.03 1.17
CA ARG A 52 -1.02 5.70 2.06
C ARG A 52 -1.85 6.93 2.45
N MET A 53 -1.21 8.07 2.69
CA MET A 53 -1.89 9.35 2.92
C MET A 53 -2.69 9.84 1.70
N GLY A 54 -2.57 9.14 0.56
CA GLY A 54 -3.27 9.50 -0.68
C GLY A 54 -2.70 10.74 -1.37
N ILE A 55 -1.44 11.07 -1.11
CA ILE A 55 -0.73 12.16 -1.80
C ILE A 55 -0.52 11.80 -3.26
N ASP A 56 -0.84 12.71 -4.16
CA ASP A 56 -0.70 12.52 -5.60
C ASP A 56 0.78 12.62 -6.02
N ILE A 57 1.50 11.50 -5.79
CA ILE A 57 2.93 11.37 -6.12
C ILE A 57 3.10 11.41 -7.64
N ALA A 58 3.94 12.31 -8.10
CA ALA A 58 4.26 12.51 -9.51
C ALA A 58 5.61 11.88 -9.91
N ALA A 59 6.60 11.93 -9.01
CA ALA A 59 7.89 11.29 -9.22
C ALA A 59 8.61 11.06 -7.88
N VAL A 60 9.41 10.01 -7.81
CA VAL A 60 10.30 9.71 -6.68
C VAL A 60 11.73 9.69 -7.21
N ARG A 61 12.66 10.35 -6.53
CA ARG A 61 14.09 10.36 -6.88
C ARG A 61 14.93 10.11 -5.66
N GLU A 62 15.98 9.33 -5.81
CA GLU A 62 16.95 9.15 -4.74
C GLU A 62 17.63 10.48 -4.40
N GLY A 63 17.67 10.76 -3.12
CA GLY A 63 18.43 11.86 -2.54
C GLY A 63 19.82 11.40 -2.07
N PRO A 64 20.54 12.22 -1.31
CA PRO A 64 21.80 11.81 -0.73
C PRO A 64 21.61 10.73 0.34
N VAL A 65 22.55 9.82 0.45
CA VAL A 65 22.64 8.92 1.61
C VAL A 65 23.03 9.75 2.84
N MET A 66 22.24 9.66 3.89
CA MET A 66 22.44 10.36 5.16
C MET A 66 22.83 9.36 6.25
N GLU A 67 23.49 9.84 7.31
CA GLU A 67 23.72 9.04 8.50
C GLU A 67 22.38 8.94 9.26
N GLY A 68 21.82 7.74 9.30
CA GLY A 68 20.61 7.43 10.02
C GLY A 68 20.83 7.20 11.51
N PRO A 69 19.81 6.75 12.24
CA PRO A 69 19.94 6.39 13.64
C PRO A 69 21.09 5.38 13.85
N ARG A 70 21.88 5.59 14.89
CA ARG A 70 23.02 4.73 15.27
C ARG A 70 24.15 4.60 14.21
N GLY A 71 24.20 5.52 13.22
CA GLY A 71 25.26 5.53 12.20
C GLY A 71 24.98 4.66 10.98
N VAL A 72 23.80 4.04 10.89
CA VAL A 72 23.41 3.26 9.70
C VAL A 72 23.15 4.19 8.52
N PRO A 73 23.78 3.97 7.34
CA PRO A 73 23.51 4.78 6.16
C PRO A 73 22.05 4.62 5.72
N MET A 74 21.33 5.73 5.58
CA MET A 74 19.95 5.76 5.10
C MET A 74 19.85 6.48 3.75
N GLN A 75 19.21 5.84 2.78
CA GLN A 75 18.85 6.46 1.51
C GLN A 75 17.70 7.43 1.74
N THR A 76 17.87 8.70 1.38
CA THR A 76 16.78 9.68 1.37
C THR A 76 16.16 9.79 -0.01
N TYR A 77 14.94 10.36 -0.08
CA TYR A 77 14.20 10.51 -1.32
C TYR A 77 13.65 11.92 -1.45
N GLN A 78 13.55 12.38 -2.69
CA GLN A 78 12.83 13.58 -3.07
C GLN A 78 11.57 13.17 -3.83
N VAL A 79 10.42 13.43 -3.24
CA VAL A 79 9.11 13.08 -3.80
C VAL A 79 8.48 14.33 -4.39
N GLU A 80 8.30 14.36 -5.70
CA GLU A 80 7.53 15.41 -6.36
C GLU A 80 6.05 15.01 -6.34
N ALA A 81 5.20 15.92 -5.87
CA ALA A 81 3.77 15.67 -5.71
C ALA A 81 2.93 16.86 -6.20
N VAL A 82 1.69 16.57 -6.61
CA VAL A 82 0.68 17.61 -6.86
C VAL A 82 -0.25 17.67 -5.66
N VAL A 83 -0.26 18.80 -4.99
CA VAL A 83 -0.96 18.98 -3.72
C VAL A 83 -2.01 20.07 -3.78
N SER A 84 -3.11 19.85 -3.10
CA SER A 84 -4.13 20.85 -2.75
C SER A 84 -3.79 21.47 -1.39
N ALA A 85 -4.57 22.48 -0.99
CA ALA A 85 -4.46 23.02 0.37
C ALA A 85 -4.81 21.97 1.46
N VAL A 86 -5.60 20.95 1.13
CA VAL A 86 -5.89 19.81 2.01
C VAL A 86 -4.63 18.94 2.16
N ASP A 87 -4.00 18.59 1.03
CA ASP A 87 -2.80 17.75 1.04
C ASP A 87 -1.61 18.45 1.74
N GLU A 88 -1.43 19.76 1.53
CA GLU A 88 -0.40 20.54 2.24
C GLU A 88 -0.57 20.48 3.76
N ARG A 89 -1.81 20.40 4.22
CA ARG A 89 -2.11 20.25 5.63
C ARG A 89 -1.79 18.83 6.09
N THR A 90 -2.28 17.83 5.40
CA THR A 90 -1.98 16.42 5.68
C THR A 90 -0.47 16.17 5.78
N LEU A 91 0.32 16.76 4.87
CA LEU A 91 1.78 16.71 4.92
C LEU A 91 2.37 17.37 6.18
N ARG A 92 1.81 18.51 6.59
CA ARG A 92 2.27 19.21 7.80
C ARG A 92 2.00 18.39 9.05
N GLU A 93 0.85 17.77 9.12
CA GLU A 93 0.40 16.93 10.23
C GLU A 93 1.22 15.64 10.31
N GLY A 94 1.53 15.03 9.15
CA GLY A 94 2.47 13.90 9.03
C GLY A 94 3.94 14.28 9.29
N GLY A 95 4.25 15.52 9.66
CA GLY A 95 5.61 15.97 9.97
C GLY A 95 6.52 16.10 8.74
N PHE A 96 5.96 16.11 7.53
CA PHE A 96 6.74 16.26 6.31
C PHE A 96 7.08 17.72 6.04
N SER A 97 8.27 17.96 5.51
CA SER A 97 8.70 19.26 4.98
C SER A 97 8.67 19.24 3.45
N TRP A 98 8.19 20.31 2.85
CA TRP A 98 8.15 20.45 1.40
C TRP A 98 8.53 21.86 0.94
N SER A 99 8.83 21.97 -0.32
CA SER A 99 9.09 23.24 -1.01
C SER A 99 8.39 23.26 -2.35
N ASP A 100 7.95 24.44 -2.78
CA ASP A 100 7.40 24.59 -4.13
C ASP A 100 8.40 24.17 -5.18
N VAL A 101 7.98 23.39 -6.18
CA VAL A 101 8.78 23.12 -7.36
C VAL A 101 8.90 24.41 -8.16
N PRO A 102 10.13 24.98 -8.34
CA PRO A 102 10.30 26.19 -9.12
C PRO A 102 9.79 25.98 -10.54
N GLY A 103 8.76 26.69 -10.94
CA GLY A 103 8.13 26.55 -12.25
C GLY A 103 9.14 26.78 -13.37
N LYS A 104 9.45 25.74 -14.12
CA LYS A 104 10.31 25.83 -15.30
C LYS A 104 9.48 26.28 -16.51
N GLY A 105 9.25 27.57 -16.59
CA GLY A 105 8.58 28.19 -17.74
C GLY A 105 7.20 28.79 -17.42
N PRO A 106 6.72 29.71 -18.24
CA PRO A 106 5.44 30.37 -18.02
C PRO A 106 4.30 29.37 -18.26
N VAL A 107 3.55 29.01 -17.22
CA VAL A 107 2.21 28.45 -17.40
C VAL A 107 1.38 29.50 -18.11
N LYS A 108 0.97 29.22 -19.35
CA LYS A 108 0.02 30.09 -20.06
C LYS A 108 -1.25 30.17 -19.22
N LYS A 109 -1.85 31.36 -19.16
CA LYS A 109 -3.12 31.52 -18.46
C LYS A 109 -4.19 30.64 -19.11
N ILE A 110 -5.09 30.15 -18.27
CA ILE A 110 -6.24 29.36 -18.75
C ILE A 110 -6.92 30.11 -19.89
N GLY A 111 -7.16 29.37 -21.03
CA GLY A 111 -7.75 29.94 -22.25
C GLY A 111 -6.76 30.57 -23.22
N GLU A 112 -5.49 30.72 -22.88
CA GLU A 112 -4.47 31.11 -23.86
C GLU A 112 -4.14 29.95 -24.81
N PRO A 113 -3.96 30.20 -26.12
CA PRO A 113 -3.68 29.14 -27.08
C PRO A 113 -2.26 28.59 -26.90
N TYR A 114 -2.13 27.28 -27.02
CA TYR A 114 -0.86 26.58 -27.13
C TYR A 114 -0.48 26.31 -28.58
N ASP A 115 0.80 26.29 -28.90
CA ASP A 115 1.30 26.05 -30.25
C ASP A 115 1.30 24.56 -30.61
N VAL A 116 1.69 23.68 -29.68
CA VAL A 116 1.69 22.23 -29.84
C VAL A 116 0.40 21.62 -29.30
N TYR A 117 0.12 21.82 -28.04
CA TYR A 117 -1.00 21.17 -27.33
C TYR A 117 -2.38 21.71 -27.76
N LYS A 118 -3.28 20.82 -28.03
CA LYS A 118 -4.66 21.16 -28.48
C LYS A 118 -5.67 20.46 -27.59
N SER A 119 -6.66 21.21 -27.11
CA SER A 119 -7.77 20.64 -26.36
C SER A 119 -8.59 19.65 -27.18
N TYR A 120 -9.36 18.80 -26.52
CA TYR A 120 -10.09 17.71 -27.17
C TYR A 120 -11.09 18.21 -28.22
N ASP A 121 -11.93 19.20 -27.86
CA ASP A 121 -13.04 19.69 -28.64
C ASP A 121 -12.73 20.96 -29.46
N ALA A 122 -11.52 21.48 -29.48
CA ALA A 122 -11.17 22.70 -30.21
C ALA A 122 -11.55 22.59 -31.68
N PRO A 123 -12.37 23.52 -32.22
CA PRO A 123 -12.86 23.42 -33.57
C PRO A 123 -11.71 23.37 -34.59
N ARG A 124 -11.73 22.38 -35.46
CA ARG A 124 -10.76 22.14 -36.57
C ARG A 124 -9.35 21.71 -36.16
N ILE A 125 -8.90 22.02 -34.96
CA ILE A 125 -7.51 21.79 -34.51
C ILE A 125 -7.42 20.85 -33.29
N GLY A 126 -8.54 20.62 -32.61
CA GLY A 126 -8.59 19.73 -31.43
C GLY A 126 -8.33 18.27 -31.80
N ILE A 127 -8.03 17.46 -30.80
CA ILE A 127 -7.67 16.04 -30.98
C ILE A 127 -8.73 15.30 -31.79
N LYS A 128 -9.99 15.44 -31.42
CA LYS A 128 -11.14 14.85 -32.15
C LYS A 128 -11.19 15.26 -33.62
N ALA A 129 -10.89 16.52 -33.93
CA ALA A 129 -10.87 17.03 -35.30
C ALA A 129 -9.68 16.50 -36.10
N GLN A 130 -8.51 16.39 -35.47
CA GLN A 130 -7.31 15.83 -36.07
C GLN A 130 -7.47 14.34 -36.40
N LEU A 131 -8.03 13.53 -35.51
CA LEU A 131 -8.34 12.11 -35.77
C LEU A 131 -9.27 11.95 -36.99
N ARG A 132 -10.36 12.71 -37.05
CA ARG A 132 -11.29 12.70 -38.21
C ARG A 132 -10.58 13.08 -39.48
N LYS A 133 -9.68 14.05 -39.45
CA LYS A 133 -8.93 14.49 -40.65
C LYS A 133 -7.97 13.38 -41.10
N LEU A 134 -7.27 12.70 -40.20
CA LEU A 134 -6.37 11.58 -40.51
C LEU A 134 -7.14 10.41 -41.13
N ALA A 135 -8.27 10.00 -40.57
CA ALA A 135 -9.10 8.94 -41.11
C ALA A 135 -9.63 9.29 -42.50
N ALA A 136 -10.03 10.56 -42.72
CA ALA A 136 -10.47 11.03 -44.05
C ALA A 136 -9.31 11.10 -45.07
N THR A 137 -8.08 11.37 -44.62
CA THR A 137 -6.89 11.47 -45.47
C THR A 137 -6.36 10.08 -45.86
N TYR A 138 -6.41 9.12 -44.94
CA TYR A 138 -5.88 7.77 -45.12
C TYR A 138 -6.95 6.67 -44.95
N PRO A 139 -8.09 6.68 -45.69
CA PRO A 139 -9.23 5.81 -45.45
C PRO A 139 -8.97 4.31 -45.66
N ARG A 140 -7.83 3.95 -46.25
CA ARG A 140 -7.40 2.58 -46.45
C ARG A 140 -6.47 2.05 -45.34
N LEU A 141 -6.05 2.95 -44.45
CA LEU A 141 -5.18 2.64 -43.32
C LEU A 141 -5.84 2.93 -41.97
N CYS A 142 -6.71 3.94 -41.94
CA CYS A 142 -7.27 4.48 -40.70
C CYS A 142 -8.77 4.32 -40.62
N LYS A 143 -9.25 3.82 -39.48
CA LYS A 143 -10.68 3.90 -39.13
C LYS A 143 -10.79 4.43 -37.69
N ILE A 144 -11.76 5.31 -37.46
CA ILE A 144 -12.11 5.79 -36.12
C ILE A 144 -13.28 4.96 -35.61
N GLU A 145 -13.17 4.54 -34.38
CA GLU A 145 -14.23 3.94 -33.58
C GLU A 145 -14.53 4.78 -32.36
N THR A 146 -15.79 4.83 -31.94
CA THR A 146 -16.19 5.34 -30.64
C THR A 146 -16.32 4.13 -29.73
N ILE A 147 -15.41 3.99 -28.78
CA ILE A 147 -15.38 2.85 -27.86
C ILE A 147 -16.32 3.05 -26.65
N GLY A 148 -16.71 4.29 -26.38
CA GLY A 148 -17.63 4.65 -25.30
C GLY A 148 -17.80 6.15 -25.17
N TYR A 149 -18.41 6.54 -24.05
CA TYR A 149 -18.72 7.93 -23.73
C TYR A 149 -18.30 8.23 -22.29
N THR A 150 -17.85 9.46 -22.08
CA THR A 150 -17.52 9.98 -20.75
C THR A 150 -18.78 10.37 -19.96
N ILE A 151 -18.61 10.75 -18.70
CA ILE A 151 -19.68 11.29 -17.85
C ILE A 151 -20.37 12.49 -18.49
N GLN A 152 -19.63 13.34 -19.22
CA GLN A 152 -20.18 14.50 -19.93
C GLN A 152 -20.55 14.20 -21.39
N ASP A 153 -20.83 12.94 -21.74
CA ASP A 153 -21.23 12.49 -23.08
C ASP A 153 -20.20 12.80 -24.20
N ARG A 154 -18.92 12.96 -23.90
CA ARG A 154 -17.88 13.04 -24.92
C ARG A 154 -17.54 11.65 -25.43
N ASN A 155 -17.35 11.53 -26.76
CA ASN A 155 -16.87 10.28 -27.36
C ASN A 155 -15.45 9.97 -26.87
N ILE A 156 -15.20 8.75 -26.45
CA ILE A 156 -13.85 8.21 -26.34
C ILE A 156 -13.52 7.56 -27.68
N LEU A 157 -12.45 8.04 -28.33
CA LEU A 157 -12.14 7.67 -29.70
C LEU A 157 -10.89 6.80 -29.79
N ALA A 158 -11.00 5.68 -30.49
CA ALA A 158 -9.89 4.83 -30.88
C ALA A 158 -9.64 4.97 -32.40
N MET A 159 -8.37 5.01 -32.80
CA MET A 159 -7.93 4.96 -34.19
C MET A 159 -7.36 3.58 -34.49
N ARG A 160 -7.99 2.84 -35.37
CA ARG A 160 -7.47 1.59 -35.93
C ARG A 160 -6.57 1.87 -37.11
N LEU A 161 -5.37 1.27 -37.10
CA LEU A 161 -4.35 1.45 -38.13
C LEU A 161 -3.92 0.07 -38.67
N THR A 162 -4.23 -0.20 -39.91
CA THR A 162 -3.83 -1.41 -40.62
C THR A 162 -4.03 -1.25 -42.13
N ASN A 163 -3.33 -2.04 -42.95
CA ASN A 163 -3.61 -2.07 -44.39
C ASN A 163 -4.87 -2.88 -44.71
N GLU A 164 -5.97 -2.19 -44.89
CA GLU A 164 -7.30 -2.76 -45.20
C GLU A 164 -7.37 -3.60 -46.50
N LYS A 165 -6.32 -3.57 -47.33
CA LYS A 165 -6.24 -4.38 -48.54
C LYS A 165 -5.87 -5.84 -48.26
N ILE A 166 -5.15 -6.05 -47.18
CA ILE A 166 -4.77 -7.38 -46.71
C ILE A 166 -5.88 -7.84 -45.80
N LYS A 167 -6.53 -8.94 -46.20
CA LYS A 167 -7.65 -9.52 -45.47
C LYS A 167 -7.16 -10.68 -44.58
N GLY A 168 -7.87 -10.93 -43.53
CA GLY A 168 -7.58 -11.96 -42.50
C GLY A 168 -7.40 -11.32 -41.14
N GLU A 169 -7.43 -12.13 -40.11
CA GLU A 169 -7.12 -11.72 -38.74
C GLU A 169 -5.64 -11.39 -38.64
N LYS A 170 -5.32 -10.33 -37.91
CA LYS A 170 -3.97 -9.89 -37.63
C LYS A 170 -3.82 -9.70 -36.14
N PRO A 171 -2.64 -10.00 -35.56
CA PRO A 171 -2.38 -9.72 -34.15
C PRO A 171 -2.57 -8.22 -33.88
N GLN A 172 -3.11 -7.90 -32.71
CA GLN A 172 -3.50 -6.57 -32.32
C GLN A 172 -2.60 -6.02 -31.23
N VAL A 173 -2.33 -4.71 -31.27
CA VAL A 173 -1.60 -3.97 -30.24
C VAL A 173 -2.36 -2.68 -29.92
N LEU A 174 -2.44 -2.33 -28.64
CA LEU A 174 -3.06 -1.10 -28.18
C LEU A 174 -2.02 -0.12 -27.62
N PHE A 175 -2.10 1.11 -28.10
CA PHE A 175 -1.44 2.27 -27.49
C PHE A 175 -2.51 3.19 -26.93
N LEU A 176 -2.48 3.42 -25.63
CA LEU A 176 -3.41 4.25 -24.92
C LEU A 176 -2.68 5.41 -24.25
N ALA A 177 -3.30 6.57 -24.12
CA ALA A 177 -2.71 7.73 -23.47
C ALA A 177 -3.76 8.50 -22.68
N THR A 178 -3.28 9.27 -21.72
CA THR A 178 -4.06 10.27 -21.01
C THR A 178 -5.22 9.69 -20.20
N HIS A 179 -4.95 8.69 -19.37
CA HIS A 179 -5.79 8.38 -18.22
C HIS A 179 -5.84 9.62 -17.29
N HIS A 180 -4.69 10.24 -17.07
CA HIS A 180 -4.58 11.45 -16.27
C HIS A 180 -4.64 12.69 -17.16
N ALA A 181 -5.55 13.57 -16.84
CA ALA A 181 -5.92 14.70 -17.68
C ALA A 181 -4.82 15.71 -17.95
N ARG A 182 -3.89 15.89 -16.99
CA ARG A 182 -2.79 16.88 -17.05
C ARG A 182 -1.59 16.45 -17.90
N GLU A 183 -1.54 15.21 -18.36
CA GLU A 183 -0.42 14.59 -19.05
C GLU A 183 -0.49 14.80 -20.59
N TRP A 184 -0.28 16.02 -21.02
CA TRP A 184 -0.49 16.41 -22.40
C TRP A 184 0.51 15.81 -23.40
N VAL A 185 1.76 15.56 -22.95
CA VAL A 185 2.79 14.94 -23.81
C VAL A 185 2.39 13.53 -24.20
N ALA A 186 1.74 12.78 -23.30
CA ALA A 186 1.20 11.45 -23.61
C ALA A 186 0.22 11.48 -24.79
N THR A 187 -0.72 12.46 -24.82
CA THR A 187 -1.60 12.68 -25.96
C THR A 187 -0.80 12.94 -27.27
N GLU A 188 0.22 13.78 -27.21
CA GLU A 188 1.05 14.10 -28.39
C GLU A 188 1.85 12.87 -28.87
N MET A 189 2.37 12.05 -27.95
CA MET A 189 3.04 10.80 -28.29
C MET A 189 2.11 9.90 -29.13
N ALA A 190 0.90 9.65 -28.64
CA ALA A 190 -0.11 8.84 -29.34
C ALA A 190 -0.51 9.45 -30.70
N MET A 191 -0.72 10.76 -30.76
CA MET A 191 -1.07 11.45 -32.00
C MET A 191 0.05 11.47 -33.05
N ARG A 192 1.30 11.57 -32.61
CA ARG A 192 2.49 11.49 -33.49
C ARG A 192 2.71 10.09 -34.02
N LEU A 193 2.45 9.05 -33.20
CA LEU A 193 2.51 7.66 -33.64
C LEU A 193 1.52 7.42 -34.81
N ILE A 194 0.27 7.87 -34.69
CA ILE A 194 -0.72 7.78 -35.79
C ILE A 194 -0.22 8.50 -37.04
N LYS A 195 0.27 9.72 -36.91
CA LYS A 195 0.80 10.52 -38.03
C LYS A 195 2.01 9.84 -38.67
N TYR A 196 2.95 9.32 -37.88
CA TYR A 196 4.14 8.64 -38.37
C TYR A 196 3.80 7.38 -39.17
N LEU A 197 2.97 6.50 -38.61
CA LEU A 197 2.58 5.24 -39.26
C LEU A 197 1.83 5.50 -40.58
N THR A 198 0.93 6.49 -40.59
CA THR A 198 0.13 6.79 -41.81
C THR A 198 0.90 7.50 -42.91
N SER A 199 1.80 8.41 -42.56
CA SER A 199 2.57 9.19 -43.55
C SER A 199 3.74 8.40 -44.15
N ASN A 200 4.27 7.41 -43.43
CA ASN A 200 5.41 6.60 -43.85
C ASN A 200 5.01 5.26 -44.50
N PHE A 201 3.74 4.90 -44.52
CA PHE A 201 3.26 3.72 -45.23
C PHE A 201 3.54 3.78 -46.72
N GLY A 202 4.20 2.76 -47.24
CA GLY A 202 4.62 2.70 -48.68
C GLY A 202 5.96 3.37 -48.98
N SER A 203 6.54 4.12 -48.06
CA SER A 203 7.85 4.75 -48.16
C SER A 203 8.90 4.16 -47.24
N VAL A 204 8.51 3.84 -45.99
CA VAL A 204 9.36 3.13 -45.02
C VAL A 204 8.96 1.66 -45.02
N VAL A 205 9.90 0.77 -45.33
CA VAL A 205 9.67 -0.69 -45.43
C VAL A 205 9.11 -1.23 -44.11
N ARG A 206 9.75 -0.93 -42.99
CA ARG A 206 9.35 -1.41 -41.65
C ARG A 206 7.88 -1.03 -41.31
N VAL A 207 7.49 0.23 -41.57
CA VAL A 207 6.12 0.71 -41.31
C VAL A 207 5.11 0.01 -42.24
N THR A 208 5.53 -0.22 -43.49
CA THR A 208 4.69 -0.88 -44.49
C THR A 208 4.44 -2.35 -44.10
N ASP A 209 5.49 -3.07 -43.74
CA ASP A 209 5.42 -4.46 -43.29
C ASP A 209 4.59 -4.58 -42.01
N LEU A 210 4.85 -3.70 -41.03
CA LEU A 210 4.11 -3.66 -39.78
C LEU A 210 2.59 -3.52 -40.00
N LEU A 211 2.14 -2.53 -40.79
CA LEU A 211 0.72 -2.34 -41.07
C LEU A 211 0.14 -3.41 -42.01
N ASN A 212 0.99 -4.18 -42.70
CA ASN A 212 0.57 -5.33 -43.47
C ASN A 212 0.30 -6.57 -42.59
N THR A 213 1.04 -6.74 -41.48
CA THR A 213 1.04 -7.92 -40.63
C THR A 213 0.28 -7.76 -39.33
N THR A 214 0.10 -6.52 -38.86
CA THR A 214 -0.51 -6.20 -37.56
C THR A 214 -1.67 -5.23 -37.69
N GLU A 215 -2.47 -5.16 -36.64
CA GLU A 215 -3.53 -4.17 -36.47
C GLU A 215 -3.20 -3.36 -35.19
N ILE A 216 -2.93 -2.07 -35.39
CA ILE A 216 -2.53 -1.15 -34.33
C ILE A 216 -3.73 -0.27 -33.98
N TRP A 217 -4.06 -0.24 -32.69
CA TRP A 217 -5.08 0.63 -32.14
C TRP A 217 -4.45 1.72 -31.28
N VAL A 218 -4.94 2.94 -31.40
CA VAL A 218 -4.45 4.07 -30.60
C VAL A 218 -5.62 4.84 -30.01
N ILE A 219 -5.65 4.96 -28.69
CA ILE A 219 -6.57 5.81 -27.92
C ILE A 219 -5.78 7.02 -27.40
N PRO A 220 -5.78 8.18 -28.09
CA PRO A 220 -4.95 9.31 -27.69
C PRO A 220 -5.38 9.99 -26.40
N VAL A 221 -6.65 9.86 -26.00
CA VAL A 221 -7.20 10.46 -24.80
C VAL A 221 -8.25 9.52 -24.21
N ALA A 222 -7.90 8.81 -23.14
CA ALA A 222 -8.81 7.95 -22.41
C ALA A 222 -9.78 8.75 -21.52
N ASN A 223 -9.37 9.94 -21.07
CA ASN A 223 -10.09 10.88 -20.22
C ASN A 223 -10.42 12.21 -20.94
N PRO A 224 -11.34 12.23 -21.92
CA PRO A 224 -11.64 13.45 -22.68
C PRO A 224 -12.23 14.60 -21.85
N ASP A 225 -12.98 14.31 -20.79
CA ASP A 225 -13.59 15.32 -19.92
C ASP A 225 -12.53 16.04 -19.10
N GLY A 226 -11.73 15.29 -18.34
CA GLY A 226 -10.63 15.83 -17.57
C GLY A 226 -9.61 16.54 -18.46
N TYR A 227 -9.22 15.95 -19.60
CA TYR A 227 -8.31 16.57 -20.54
C TYR A 227 -8.82 17.93 -21.05
N GLN A 228 -10.09 18.04 -21.40
CA GLN A 228 -10.70 19.32 -21.79
C GLN A 228 -10.70 20.32 -20.63
N TYR A 229 -10.94 19.86 -19.40
CA TYR A 229 -10.95 20.67 -18.18
C TYR A 229 -9.58 21.31 -17.88
N THR A 230 -8.47 20.62 -18.18
CA THR A 230 -7.13 21.17 -18.00
C THR A 230 -6.82 22.38 -18.92
N PHE A 231 -7.55 22.57 -20.00
CA PHE A 231 -7.44 23.76 -20.87
C PHE A 231 -8.36 24.90 -20.45
N THR A 232 -9.40 24.61 -19.66
CA THR A 232 -10.46 25.59 -19.38
C THR A 232 -10.55 26.02 -17.94
N ASN A 233 -10.13 25.18 -16.99
CA ASN A 233 -10.33 25.37 -15.56
C ASN A 233 -9.05 25.18 -14.75
N GLU A 234 -8.54 23.97 -14.56
CA GLU A 234 -7.38 23.65 -13.71
C GLU A 234 -6.34 22.83 -14.50
N ARG A 235 -5.15 23.42 -14.70
CA ARG A 235 -4.08 22.81 -15.54
C ARG A 235 -3.52 21.52 -14.96
N LEU A 236 -3.47 21.40 -13.64
CA LEU A 236 -2.91 20.24 -12.96
C LEU A 236 -3.95 19.17 -12.61
N TRP A 237 -5.20 19.34 -13.08
CA TRP A 237 -6.26 18.36 -12.86
C TRP A 237 -5.90 16.99 -13.44
N ARG A 238 -6.01 15.94 -12.59
CA ARG A 238 -5.65 14.54 -12.91
C ARG A 238 -6.87 13.70 -13.27
N LYS A 239 -7.92 13.79 -12.46
CA LYS A 239 -9.09 12.90 -12.42
C LYS A 239 -10.05 13.09 -13.62
N ASN A 240 -11.08 12.26 -13.74
CA ASN A 240 -12.23 12.54 -14.60
C ASN A 240 -13.11 13.66 -14.00
N LEU A 241 -14.33 13.84 -14.49
CA LEU A 241 -15.23 14.89 -13.99
C LEU A 241 -16.52 14.30 -13.39
N ARG A 242 -16.40 13.28 -12.54
CA ARG A 242 -17.50 12.78 -11.74
C ARG A 242 -17.83 13.81 -10.65
N ASP A 243 -19.08 14.22 -10.58
CA ASP A 243 -19.64 14.99 -9.48
C ASP A 243 -19.95 13.99 -8.34
N ASN A 244 -19.06 13.94 -7.33
CA ASN A 244 -19.11 12.93 -6.27
C ASN A 244 -20.13 13.27 -5.17
N ASP A 245 -20.48 14.54 -5.00
CA ASP A 245 -21.42 15.00 -3.98
C ASP A 245 -22.79 15.43 -4.56
N GLY A 246 -22.89 15.60 -5.88
CA GLY A 246 -24.11 15.91 -6.60
C GLY A 246 -24.52 17.38 -6.57
N ASP A 247 -23.58 18.29 -6.27
CA ASP A 247 -23.84 19.73 -6.16
C ASP A 247 -23.82 20.47 -7.51
N GLY A 248 -23.34 19.82 -8.58
CA GLY A 248 -23.24 20.34 -9.93
C GLY A 248 -22.03 21.22 -10.18
N GLN A 249 -21.08 21.27 -9.26
CA GLN A 249 -19.80 21.95 -9.41
C GLN A 249 -18.69 20.92 -9.44
N ILE A 250 -17.52 21.27 -9.95
CA ILE A 250 -16.33 20.41 -9.90
C ILE A 250 -15.34 21.05 -8.95
N THR A 251 -15.12 20.39 -7.81
CA THR A 251 -14.25 20.77 -6.72
C THR A 251 -13.12 19.75 -6.54
N ILE A 252 -12.26 19.92 -5.54
CA ILE A 252 -11.20 18.94 -5.22
C ILE A 252 -11.78 17.58 -4.83
N SER A 253 -12.97 17.55 -4.22
CA SER A 253 -13.66 16.32 -3.80
C SER A 253 -14.34 15.56 -4.93
N ASP A 254 -14.22 16.06 -6.18
CA ASP A 254 -14.82 15.46 -7.35
C ASP A 254 -13.80 14.77 -8.25
N GLY A 255 -14.33 13.97 -9.17
CA GLY A 255 -13.55 13.15 -10.08
C GLY A 255 -13.05 11.86 -9.45
N VAL A 256 -12.68 10.94 -10.32
CA VAL A 256 -12.05 9.64 -9.99
C VAL A 256 -10.76 9.52 -10.79
N ASP A 257 -9.72 8.99 -10.16
CA ASP A 257 -8.50 8.59 -10.86
C ASP A 257 -8.79 7.32 -11.68
N LEU A 258 -8.84 7.46 -13.00
CA LEU A 258 -9.15 6.36 -13.90
C LEU A 258 -8.11 5.25 -13.85
N ASN A 259 -6.86 5.55 -13.48
CA ASN A 259 -5.79 4.56 -13.32
C ASN A 259 -5.71 4.00 -11.89
N ARG A 260 -6.77 4.09 -11.11
CA ARG A 260 -7.00 3.44 -9.82
C ARG A 260 -8.37 2.77 -9.75
N ASN A 261 -9.12 2.78 -10.86
CA ASN A 261 -10.52 2.34 -10.90
C ASN A 261 -10.73 0.95 -11.50
N PHE A 262 -9.68 0.27 -11.98
CA PHE A 262 -9.77 -1.10 -12.50
C PHE A 262 -9.92 -2.11 -11.35
N ASP A 263 -10.54 -3.28 -11.60
CA ASP A 263 -10.86 -4.28 -10.58
C ASP A 263 -9.70 -5.22 -10.18
N SER A 264 -8.53 -5.07 -10.78
CA SER A 264 -7.32 -5.76 -10.33
C SER A 264 -6.81 -5.15 -9.03
N HIS A 265 -6.86 -5.91 -7.92
CA HIS A 265 -6.41 -5.46 -6.60
C HIS A 265 -7.01 -4.12 -6.14
N TRP A 266 -8.22 -3.79 -6.60
CA TRP A 266 -8.88 -2.53 -6.26
C TRP A 266 -9.16 -2.42 -4.76
N GLY A 267 -8.59 -1.38 -4.13
CA GLY A 267 -8.71 -1.18 -2.68
C GLY A 267 -8.09 -2.31 -1.85
N TYR A 268 -7.04 -2.93 -2.36
CA TYR A 268 -6.41 -4.11 -1.76
C TYR A 268 -5.80 -3.82 -0.38
N ASN A 269 -5.05 -2.72 -0.28
CA ASN A 269 -4.37 -2.31 0.96
C ASN A 269 -4.36 -0.79 1.19
N ASP A 270 -5.16 -0.04 0.42
CA ASP A 270 -5.22 1.42 0.40
C ASP A 270 -3.89 2.13 0.05
N GLU A 271 -2.91 1.41 -0.47
CA GLU A 271 -1.64 1.96 -0.92
C GLU A 271 -1.69 2.39 -2.39
N GLY A 272 -1.18 3.59 -2.68
CA GLY A 272 -1.16 4.15 -4.03
C GLY A 272 -2.53 4.34 -4.66
N SER A 273 -3.61 4.09 -3.92
CA SER A 273 -5.00 4.46 -4.25
C SER A 273 -5.73 4.88 -2.97
N SER A 274 -6.69 5.76 -3.05
CA SER A 274 -7.35 6.32 -1.87
C SER A 274 -8.87 6.15 -1.90
N PRO A 275 -9.51 5.78 -0.79
CA PRO A 275 -10.96 5.85 -0.63
C PRO A 275 -11.47 7.29 -0.48
N ASN A 276 -10.58 8.24 -0.21
CA ASN A 276 -10.91 9.63 0.04
C ASN A 276 -11.15 10.41 -1.26
N ARG A 277 -12.33 10.99 -1.41
CA ARG A 277 -12.74 11.75 -2.59
C ARG A 277 -11.84 12.96 -2.89
N SER A 278 -11.28 13.59 -1.86
CA SER A 278 -10.40 14.75 -2.01
C SER A 278 -9.00 14.41 -2.49
N SER A 279 -8.60 13.13 -2.42
CA SER A 279 -7.30 12.68 -2.95
C SER A 279 -7.25 12.77 -4.48
N GLY A 280 -6.09 13.13 -5.01
CA GLY A 280 -5.77 13.01 -6.43
C GLY A 280 -5.80 11.57 -6.93
N GLN A 281 -5.66 10.59 -6.03
CA GLN A 281 -5.68 9.15 -6.31
C GLN A 281 -7.00 8.47 -5.90
N TYR A 282 -8.10 9.21 -5.79
CA TYR A 282 -9.40 8.64 -5.43
C TYR A 282 -9.83 7.56 -6.43
N ARG A 283 -9.99 6.33 -5.93
CA ARG A 283 -10.26 5.13 -6.74
C ARG A 283 -11.71 4.93 -7.20
N GLY A 284 -12.60 5.85 -6.82
CA GLY A 284 -14.03 5.73 -7.10
C GLY A 284 -14.82 4.96 -6.05
N PRO A 285 -16.16 4.95 -6.14
CA PRO A 285 -17.04 4.31 -5.17
C PRO A 285 -17.08 2.78 -5.28
N ALA A 286 -16.59 2.22 -6.39
CA ALA A 286 -16.50 0.79 -6.64
C ALA A 286 -15.51 0.52 -7.79
N PRO A 287 -14.95 -0.70 -7.91
CA PRO A 287 -14.15 -1.06 -9.07
C PRO A 287 -14.97 -0.90 -10.36
N ASN A 288 -14.31 -0.44 -11.41
CA ASN A 288 -14.94 -0.23 -12.73
C ASN A 288 -16.15 0.72 -12.70
N SER A 289 -16.23 1.62 -11.73
CA SER A 289 -17.39 2.51 -11.56
C SER A 289 -17.52 3.58 -12.63
N GLU A 290 -16.44 3.92 -13.31
CA GLU A 290 -16.40 5.04 -14.23
C GLU A 290 -16.74 4.60 -15.68
N PRO A 291 -17.58 5.35 -16.41
CA PRO A 291 -17.91 4.99 -17.77
C PRO A 291 -16.70 5.02 -18.71
N GLU A 292 -15.69 5.84 -18.43
CA GLU A 292 -14.42 5.87 -19.14
C GLU A 292 -13.64 4.57 -18.94
N THR A 293 -13.52 4.09 -17.70
CA THR A 293 -12.89 2.81 -17.34
C THR A 293 -13.63 1.65 -18.00
N GLN A 294 -14.96 1.62 -17.89
CA GLN A 294 -15.77 0.56 -18.48
C GLN A 294 -15.64 0.53 -20.01
N ALA A 295 -15.58 1.69 -20.67
CA ALA A 295 -15.39 1.76 -22.11
C ALA A 295 -14.05 1.17 -22.57
N VAL A 296 -12.98 1.39 -21.79
CA VAL A 296 -11.65 0.80 -22.06
C VAL A 296 -11.67 -0.71 -21.82
N ILE A 297 -12.28 -1.16 -20.72
CA ILE A 297 -12.44 -2.58 -20.39
C ILE A 297 -13.19 -3.32 -21.50
N ASP A 298 -14.40 -2.84 -21.85
CA ASP A 298 -15.23 -3.47 -22.88
C ASP A 298 -14.48 -3.55 -24.21
N PHE A 299 -13.78 -2.47 -24.57
CA PHE A 299 -13.01 -2.42 -25.81
C PHE A 299 -11.85 -3.42 -25.83
N ILE A 300 -11.13 -3.57 -24.72
CA ILE A 300 -10.01 -4.53 -24.65
C ILE A 300 -10.52 -5.97 -24.64
N GLN A 301 -11.61 -6.26 -23.93
CA GLN A 301 -12.23 -7.59 -23.88
C GLN A 301 -12.85 -8.02 -25.21
N ASP A 302 -13.33 -7.07 -26.01
CA ASP A 302 -13.89 -7.34 -27.33
C ASP A 302 -12.82 -7.55 -28.44
N ASN A 303 -11.52 -7.37 -28.11
CA ASN A 303 -10.41 -7.48 -29.03
C ASN A 303 -9.35 -8.48 -28.52
N ASP A 304 -8.44 -8.90 -29.38
CA ASP A 304 -7.37 -9.89 -29.07
C ASP A 304 -5.99 -9.20 -29.05
N PHE A 305 -5.84 -8.25 -28.12
CA PHE A 305 -4.57 -7.54 -27.96
C PHE A 305 -3.47 -8.46 -27.42
N LYS A 306 -2.28 -8.37 -28.01
CA LYS A 306 -1.08 -9.14 -27.60
C LYS A 306 -0.17 -8.32 -26.68
N PHE A 307 -0.17 -7.01 -26.82
CA PHE A 307 0.54 -6.06 -25.98
C PHE A 307 -0.27 -4.78 -25.83
N VAL A 308 -0.09 -4.10 -24.72
CA VAL A 308 -0.69 -2.80 -24.42
C VAL A 308 0.39 -1.84 -23.90
N ILE A 309 0.41 -0.60 -24.40
CA ILE A 309 1.20 0.49 -23.83
C ILE A 309 0.27 1.59 -23.35
N SER A 310 0.45 2.03 -22.11
CA SER A 310 -0.16 3.21 -21.51
C SER A 310 0.88 4.31 -21.39
N TYR A 311 0.71 5.40 -22.17
CA TYR A 311 1.59 6.56 -22.07
C TYR A 311 1.15 7.50 -20.97
N HIS A 312 2.07 7.81 -20.11
CA HIS A 312 1.95 8.73 -18.98
C HIS A 312 3.04 9.80 -19.03
N THR A 313 3.05 10.72 -18.08
CA THR A 313 4.07 11.71 -17.82
C THR A 313 4.09 11.98 -16.31
N TYR A 314 5.23 12.07 -15.65
CA TYR A 314 6.60 12.07 -16.16
C TYR A 314 7.55 11.25 -15.29
N GLY A 315 8.71 10.81 -15.82
CA GLY A 315 9.63 10.07 -14.96
C GLY A 315 10.85 9.49 -15.69
N ASN A 316 10.82 9.33 -17.01
CA ASN A 316 11.76 8.50 -17.77
C ASN A 316 11.74 7.04 -17.27
N LEU A 317 10.55 6.44 -17.15
CA LEU A 317 10.38 5.09 -16.66
C LEU A 317 9.68 4.21 -17.70
N ILE A 318 10.00 2.91 -17.68
CA ILE A 318 9.26 1.86 -18.38
C ILE A 318 8.81 0.85 -17.32
N LEU A 319 7.58 1.00 -16.83
CA LEU A 319 7.05 0.16 -15.76
C LEU A 319 6.18 -0.96 -16.32
N TYR A 320 6.25 -2.12 -15.65
CA TYR A 320 5.47 -3.30 -16.00
C TYR A 320 5.02 -4.06 -14.74
N PRO A 321 4.08 -4.99 -14.82
CA PRO A 321 3.55 -5.70 -13.64
C PRO A 321 4.64 -6.41 -12.82
N TRP A 322 4.54 -6.32 -11.49
CA TRP A 322 3.33 -5.92 -10.79
C TRP A 322 3.44 -4.50 -10.22
N GLY A 323 2.31 -3.81 -10.19
CA GLY A 323 2.19 -2.52 -9.51
C GLY A 323 1.69 -2.63 -8.07
N TRP A 324 1.07 -3.75 -7.68
CA TRP A 324 0.45 -3.91 -6.37
C TRP A 324 1.36 -4.53 -5.30
N GLN A 325 2.43 -5.19 -5.68
CA GLN A 325 3.35 -5.87 -4.76
C GLN A 325 4.81 -5.62 -5.11
N VAL A 326 5.56 -5.09 -4.14
CA VAL A 326 6.98 -4.74 -4.30
C VAL A 326 7.88 -5.96 -4.46
N LYS A 327 9.00 -5.79 -5.17
CA LYS A 327 10.03 -6.84 -5.38
C LYS A 327 9.46 -8.18 -5.83
N THR A 328 8.38 -8.14 -6.59
CA THR A 328 7.70 -9.34 -7.10
C THR A 328 7.55 -9.24 -8.61
N PRO A 329 8.58 -9.58 -9.40
CA PRO A 329 8.45 -9.65 -10.84
C PRO A 329 7.46 -10.74 -11.23
N SER A 330 6.71 -10.53 -12.29
CA SER A 330 5.82 -11.57 -12.82
C SER A 330 6.62 -12.73 -13.42
N LEU A 331 5.99 -13.90 -13.61
CA LEU A 331 6.67 -15.03 -14.25
C LEU A 331 7.00 -14.78 -15.72
N ASP A 332 6.38 -13.78 -16.37
CA ASP A 332 6.74 -13.33 -17.72
C ASP A 332 7.81 -12.22 -17.73
N ASP A 333 8.50 -11.99 -16.63
CA ASP A 333 9.59 -11.01 -16.52
C ASP A 333 10.61 -11.09 -17.68
N PRO A 334 10.99 -12.28 -18.17
CA PRO A 334 11.85 -12.39 -19.36
C PRO A 334 11.29 -11.69 -20.62
N ILE A 335 9.97 -11.62 -20.78
CA ILE A 335 9.30 -10.90 -21.88
C ILE A 335 9.46 -9.38 -21.65
N PHE A 336 9.18 -8.94 -20.42
CA PHE A 336 9.26 -7.52 -20.05
C PHE A 336 10.68 -6.99 -20.17
N VAL A 337 11.67 -7.70 -19.63
CA VAL A 337 13.08 -7.33 -19.69
C VAL A 337 13.60 -7.35 -21.14
N ALA A 338 13.18 -8.33 -21.97
CA ALA A 338 13.60 -8.34 -23.37
C ALA A 338 13.14 -7.11 -24.14
N GLN A 339 12.00 -6.53 -23.79
CA GLN A 339 11.44 -5.36 -24.46
C GLN A 339 11.84 -4.04 -23.78
N ALA A 340 11.75 -3.92 -22.47
CA ALA A 340 12.07 -2.70 -21.73
C ALA A 340 13.59 -2.46 -21.58
N GLY A 341 14.40 -3.52 -21.63
CA GLY A 341 15.84 -3.44 -21.35
C GLY A 341 16.16 -3.63 -19.88
N THR A 342 17.31 -3.11 -19.51
CA THR A 342 17.84 -3.04 -18.13
C THR A 342 18.41 -1.65 -17.88
N ASP A 343 18.69 -1.29 -16.62
CA ASP A 343 19.31 0.00 -16.25
C ASP A 343 20.59 0.28 -17.04
N ALA A 344 21.40 -0.77 -17.27
CA ALA A 344 22.64 -0.65 -18.03
C ALA A 344 22.41 -0.52 -19.55
N ASN A 345 21.25 -0.95 -20.05
CA ASN A 345 20.91 -0.95 -21.48
C ASN A 345 19.39 -0.77 -21.67
N PRO A 346 18.85 0.41 -21.37
CA PRO A 346 17.41 0.67 -21.44
C PRO A 346 16.92 0.76 -22.88
N ALA A 347 15.67 0.40 -23.11
CA ALA A 347 15.04 0.41 -24.43
C ALA A 347 14.77 1.83 -24.97
N ILE A 348 14.71 2.82 -24.11
CA ILE A 348 14.47 4.22 -24.48
C ILE A 348 15.58 5.08 -23.87
N TRP A 349 16.08 6.03 -24.68
CA TRP A 349 17.08 7.01 -24.26
C TRP A 349 16.52 8.42 -24.45
N ASP A 350 16.44 9.20 -23.39
CA ASP A 350 16.01 10.60 -23.46
C ASP A 350 17.16 11.47 -23.97
N SER A 351 17.07 11.87 -25.23
CA SER A 351 18.06 12.71 -25.87
C SER A 351 18.09 14.16 -25.38
N LEU A 352 17.03 14.61 -24.68
CA LEU A 352 16.96 15.96 -24.10
C LEU A 352 17.72 16.05 -22.78
N LEU A 353 17.77 14.96 -22.04
CA LEU A 353 18.40 14.87 -20.71
C LEU A 353 19.71 14.09 -20.72
N ASP A 354 20.02 13.39 -21.83
CA ASP A 354 21.15 12.46 -21.96
C ASP A 354 21.11 11.34 -20.90
N ALA A 355 19.94 10.73 -20.71
CA ALA A 355 19.67 9.70 -19.70
C ALA A 355 18.83 8.56 -20.27
N GLY A 356 19.04 7.33 -19.79
CA GLY A 356 18.16 6.19 -20.06
C GLY A 356 16.83 6.31 -19.33
N TYR A 357 15.81 5.70 -19.89
CA TYR A 357 14.59 5.42 -19.12
C TYR A 357 14.90 4.23 -18.21
N ASP A 358 14.41 4.29 -16.97
CA ASP A 358 14.59 3.24 -15.98
C ASP A 358 13.49 2.17 -16.16
N PRO A 359 13.87 0.92 -16.53
CA PRO A 359 12.89 -0.14 -16.70
C PRO A 359 12.76 -0.94 -15.41
N GLY A 360 11.53 -1.16 -14.94
CA GLY A 360 11.32 -1.90 -13.69
C GLY A 360 9.89 -2.33 -13.42
N VAL A 361 9.74 -3.09 -12.34
CA VAL A 361 8.45 -3.47 -11.79
C VAL A 361 7.75 -2.23 -11.22
N GLY A 362 6.47 -2.06 -11.54
CA GLY A 362 5.72 -0.84 -11.18
C GLY A 362 5.72 -0.54 -9.69
N ALA A 363 5.57 -1.56 -8.86
CA ALA A 363 5.54 -1.42 -7.40
C ALA A 363 6.90 -1.02 -6.79
N ASP A 364 8.02 -1.21 -7.50
CA ASP A 364 9.33 -0.80 -6.99
C ASP A 364 9.50 0.73 -6.98
N LEU A 365 8.64 1.46 -7.68
CA LEU A 365 8.51 2.91 -7.57
C LEU A 365 7.67 3.31 -6.33
N TYR A 366 6.47 2.79 -6.25
CA TYR A 366 5.52 2.75 -5.12
C TYR A 366 4.35 1.83 -5.49
N THR A 367 3.70 1.22 -4.50
CA THR A 367 2.57 0.33 -4.74
C THR A 367 1.37 1.06 -5.32
N MET A 368 0.61 0.39 -6.20
CA MET A 368 -0.54 0.95 -6.89
C MET A 368 -1.67 -0.09 -6.96
N ASN A 369 -2.82 0.22 -6.38
CA ASN A 369 -3.99 -0.64 -6.46
C ASN A 369 -4.98 -0.18 -7.54
N GLY A 370 -5.60 -1.13 -8.22
CA GLY A 370 -6.61 -0.84 -9.25
C GLY A 370 -6.04 -0.20 -10.53
N GLU A 371 -4.80 -0.52 -10.85
CA GLU A 371 -4.03 0.04 -11.94
C GLU A 371 -4.30 -0.72 -13.26
N PHE A 372 -4.20 -0.02 -14.38
CA PHE A 372 -4.57 -0.49 -15.72
C PHE A 372 -3.69 -1.61 -16.25
N THR A 373 -2.35 -1.55 -16.09
CA THR A 373 -1.44 -2.55 -16.66
C THR A 373 -1.50 -3.84 -15.86
N ASP A 374 -1.65 -3.77 -14.55
CA ASP A 374 -1.93 -4.92 -13.70
C ASP A 374 -3.25 -5.58 -14.09
N TRP A 375 -4.30 -4.79 -14.38
CA TRP A 375 -5.56 -5.33 -14.85
C TRP A 375 -5.42 -6.07 -16.19
N CYS A 376 -4.72 -5.48 -17.17
CA CYS A 376 -4.47 -6.12 -18.46
C CYS A 376 -3.75 -7.48 -18.29
N TYR A 377 -2.74 -7.51 -17.44
CA TYR A 377 -1.92 -8.70 -17.25
C TYR A 377 -2.63 -9.72 -16.35
N TYR A 378 -3.11 -9.32 -15.18
CA TYR A 378 -3.74 -10.21 -14.21
C TYR A 378 -5.05 -10.82 -14.74
N THR A 379 -5.91 -9.98 -15.31
CA THR A 379 -7.26 -10.41 -15.73
C THR A 379 -7.25 -11.09 -17.10
N LEU A 380 -6.41 -10.61 -18.03
CA LEU A 380 -6.46 -11.03 -19.44
C LEU A 380 -5.18 -11.73 -19.91
N GLY A 381 -4.11 -11.75 -19.12
CA GLY A 381 -2.81 -12.29 -19.51
C GLY A 381 -2.13 -11.49 -20.63
N ILE A 382 -2.44 -10.20 -20.76
CA ILE A 382 -1.87 -9.33 -21.80
C ILE A 382 -0.70 -8.56 -21.20
N PRO A 383 0.55 -8.78 -21.63
CA PRO A 383 1.68 -7.96 -21.21
C PRO A 383 1.43 -6.48 -21.52
N ALA A 384 1.58 -5.64 -20.48
CA ALA A 384 1.28 -4.24 -20.57
C ALA A 384 2.38 -3.39 -19.92
N TYR A 385 2.57 -2.17 -20.44
CA TYR A 385 3.61 -1.24 -20.02
C TYR A 385 3.03 0.12 -19.72
N ILE A 386 3.50 0.76 -18.65
CA ILE A 386 3.44 2.21 -18.47
C ILE A 386 4.75 2.79 -19.00
N VAL A 387 4.65 3.81 -19.82
CA VAL A 387 5.80 4.63 -20.23
C VAL A 387 5.62 6.02 -19.66
N GLU A 388 6.39 6.36 -18.64
CA GLU A 388 6.46 7.69 -18.05
C GLU A 388 7.42 8.56 -18.88
N LEU A 389 6.84 9.33 -19.79
CA LEU A 389 7.59 10.11 -20.76
C LEU A 389 8.33 11.27 -20.10
N THR A 390 9.58 11.47 -20.48
CA THR A 390 10.46 12.59 -20.11
C THR A 390 10.49 12.98 -18.63
N ASN A 391 11.58 13.48 -18.13
CA ASN A 391 11.77 13.83 -16.71
C ASN A 391 12.16 15.30 -16.51
N GLY A 392 12.00 16.15 -17.52
CA GLY A 392 12.67 17.44 -17.50
C GLY A 392 11.90 18.62 -16.96
N ASP A 393 10.60 18.67 -17.13
CA ASP A 393 9.82 19.91 -16.99
C ASP A 393 8.42 19.69 -16.36
N ASP A 394 8.28 18.69 -15.50
CA ASP A 394 7.02 18.35 -14.82
C ASP A 394 5.82 18.18 -15.82
N PHE A 395 4.59 18.22 -15.35
CA PHE A 395 3.39 18.19 -16.22
C PHE A 395 3.24 19.41 -17.13
N ARG A 396 4.10 20.40 -17.00
CA ARG A 396 4.11 21.64 -17.79
C ARG A 396 5.17 21.60 -18.89
N PHE A 397 5.43 20.40 -19.45
CA PHE A 397 6.40 20.22 -20.51
C PHE A 397 6.25 21.31 -21.59
N PRO A 398 7.35 21.88 -22.11
CA PRO A 398 7.30 23.06 -22.95
C PRO A 398 6.39 22.93 -24.17
N ASP A 399 5.67 23.99 -24.46
CA ASP A 399 4.91 24.15 -25.72
C ASP A 399 5.86 24.42 -26.89
N ASP A 400 6.75 23.45 -27.16
CA ASP A 400 7.84 23.49 -28.12
C ASP A 400 7.79 22.28 -29.05
N GLU A 401 7.51 22.51 -30.33
CA GLU A 401 7.38 21.46 -31.33
C GLU A 401 8.66 20.62 -31.48
N GLY A 402 9.86 21.25 -31.37
CA GLY A 402 11.12 20.54 -31.49
C GLY A 402 11.32 19.56 -30.33
N LYS A 403 11.10 20.00 -29.10
CA LYS A 403 11.25 19.15 -27.90
C LYS A 403 10.24 18.00 -27.90
N VAL A 404 8.96 18.28 -28.16
CA VAL A 404 7.93 17.23 -28.21
C VAL A 404 8.19 16.23 -29.34
N GLN A 405 8.75 16.69 -30.47
CA GLN A 405 9.16 15.80 -31.55
C GLN A 405 10.33 14.90 -31.13
N THR A 406 11.31 15.43 -30.40
CA THR A 406 12.43 14.64 -29.86
C THR A 406 11.91 13.54 -28.92
N VAL A 407 11.04 13.87 -27.96
CA VAL A 407 10.42 12.85 -27.06
C VAL A 407 9.75 11.75 -27.86
N PHE A 408 9.04 12.09 -28.94
CA PHE A 408 8.43 11.09 -29.82
C PHE A 408 9.50 10.22 -30.53
N GLU A 409 10.55 10.83 -31.08
CA GLU A 409 11.60 10.12 -31.80
C GLU A 409 12.38 9.15 -30.90
N ASP A 410 12.66 9.56 -29.66
CA ASP A 410 13.31 8.75 -28.64
C ASP A 410 12.49 7.50 -28.26
N ASN A 411 11.17 7.62 -28.23
CA ASN A 411 10.25 6.53 -27.87
C ASN A 411 9.81 5.65 -29.07
N LEU A 412 10.11 6.06 -30.30
CA LEU A 412 9.57 5.43 -31.51
C LEU A 412 10.04 4.00 -31.69
N GLU A 413 11.31 3.71 -31.41
CA GLU A 413 11.90 2.35 -31.57
C GLU A 413 11.20 1.35 -30.65
N PHE A 414 11.01 1.72 -29.39
CA PHE A 414 10.26 0.90 -28.41
C PHE A 414 8.83 0.62 -28.90
N ALA A 415 8.10 1.64 -29.32
CA ALA A 415 6.73 1.48 -29.81
C ALA A 415 6.63 0.56 -31.04
N LEU A 416 7.56 0.66 -31.98
CA LEU A 416 7.59 -0.19 -33.17
C LEU A 416 7.95 -1.63 -32.80
N SER A 417 8.91 -1.85 -31.90
CA SER A 417 9.34 -3.19 -31.46
C SER A 417 8.22 -3.92 -30.72
N ILE A 418 7.46 -3.22 -29.86
CA ILE A 418 6.25 -3.77 -29.21
C ILE A 418 5.22 -4.19 -30.27
N ALA A 419 4.94 -3.34 -31.27
CA ALA A 419 3.98 -3.66 -32.29
C ALA A 419 4.42 -4.84 -33.18
N GLU A 420 5.68 -4.99 -33.47
CA GLU A 420 6.26 -6.14 -34.20
C GLU A 420 6.18 -7.43 -33.39
N SER A 421 6.36 -7.34 -32.06
CA SER A 421 6.30 -8.48 -31.14
C SER A 421 4.92 -9.15 -31.08
N ALA A 422 3.86 -8.45 -31.49
CA ALA A 422 2.52 -9.02 -31.51
C ALA A 422 2.38 -10.26 -32.42
N VAL A 423 3.29 -10.44 -33.40
CA VAL A 423 3.30 -11.61 -34.29
C VAL A 423 3.73 -12.87 -33.57
N ASP A 424 4.65 -12.75 -32.63
CA ASP A 424 5.13 -13.84 -31.77
C ASP A 424 5.42 -13.30 -30.38
N PRO A 425 4.40 -13.13 -29.53
CA PRO A 425 4.56 -12.51 -28.22
C PRO A 425 5.45 -13.30 -27.26
N ALA A 426 5.56 -14.62 -27.45
CA ALA A 426 6.43 -15.46 -26.64
C ALA A 426 7.92 -15.22 -26.94
N HIS A 427 8.26 -14.78 -28.15
CA HIS A 427 9.62 -14.42 -28.57
C HIS A 427 9.64 -12.99 -29.09
N PRO A 428 9.51 -12.00 -28.18
CA PRO A 428 9.31 -10.61 -28.56
C PRO A 428 10.55 -10.04 -29.28
N VAL A 429 10.31 -9.05 -30.12
CA VAL A 429 11.36 -8.24 -30.73
C VAL A 429 11.95 -7.31 -29.66
N SER A 430 13.22 -7.50 -29.37
CA SER A 430 13.92 -6.64 -28.38
C SER A 430 14.57 -5.45 -29.08
N PRO A 431 14.27 -4.20 -28.65
CA PRO A 431 14.95 -3.02 -29.15
C PRO A 431 16.42 -2.96 -28.71
N VAL A 432 16.78 -3.69 -27.66
CA VAL A 432 18.14 -3.72 -27.07
C VAL A 432 18.89 -5.03 -27.31
N GLY A 433 18.31 -5.95 -28.05
CA GLY A 433 18.94 -7.21 -28.44
C GLY A 433 18.98 -8.31 -27.38
N ILE A 434 18.14 -8.21 -26.34
CA ILE A 434 17.97 -9.25 -25.32
C ILE A 434 17.02 -10.32 -25.89
N ALA A 435 17.50 -11.57 -26.04
CA ALA A 435 16.67 -12.69 -26.48
C ALA A 435 16.10 -13.44 -25.27
N THR A 436 14.84 -13.85 -25.36
CA THR A 436 14.22 -14.74 -24.36
C THR A 436 14.63 -16.18 -24.60
N ALA A 437 14.90 -16.91 -23.50
CA ALA A 437 15.17 -18.35 -23.53
C ALA A 437 13.92 -19.18 -23.25
N ASP A 438 13.91 -20.44 -23.70
CA ASP A 438 12.80 -21.35 -23.39
C ASP A 438 12.80 -21.79 -21.92
N VAL A 439 13.97 -21.88 -21.31
CA VAL A 439 14.17 -22.32 -19.92
C VAL A 439 15.22 -21.43 -19.25
N TYR A 440 14.89 -20.92 -18.09
CA TYR A 440 15.81 -20.23 -17.17
C TYR A 440 16.02 -21.10 -15.94
N HIS A 441 17.24 -21.19 -15.50
CA HIS A 441 17.61 -21.95 -14.31
C HIS A 441 18.85 -21.36 -13.68
N THR A 442 18.78 -21.10 -12.37
CA THR A 442 19.94 -20.77 -11.55
C THR A 442 20.51 -22.07 -11.00
N PRO A 443 21.77 -22.44 -11.35
CA PRO A 443 22.33 -23.69 -10.89
C PRO A 443 22.46 -23.74 -9.38
N VAL A 444 22.07 -24.86 -8.77
CA VAL A 444 22.33 -25.16 -7.37
C VAL A 444 23.85 -25.25 -7.17
N THR A 445 24.36 -24.55 -6.17
CA THR A 445 25.79 -24.50 -5.86
C THR A 445 26.15 -25.45 -4.73
N THR A 446 25.21 -25.74 -3.81
CA THR A 446 25.42 -26.54 -2.60
C THR A 446 24.09 -27.13 -2.14
N SER A 447 24.09 -28.29 -1.50
CA SER A 447 22.91 -28.89 -0.88
C SER A 447 23.14 -29.18 0.60
N PHE A 448 22.13 -28.92 1.42
CA PHE A 448 22.15 -29.07 2.87
C PHE A 448 21.15 -30.13 3.39
N GLY A 449 20.50 -30.86 2.50
CA GLY A 449 19.51 -31.87 2.86
C GLY A 449 19.65 -33.19 2.09
N PRO A 450 18.86 -34.20 2.44
CA PRO A 450 18.81 -35.46 1.70
C PRO A 450 18.11 -35.32 0.34
N ASP A 451 17.32 -34.31 0.13
CA ASP A 451 16.59 -33.99 -1.09
C ASP A 451 16.91 -32.56 -1.50
N GLN A 452 17.16 -32.31 -2.79
CA GLN A 452 17.44 -30.99 -3.32
C GLN A 452 16.37 -30.59 -4.33
N MET A 453 15.76 -29.44 -4.10
CA MET A 453 14.85 -28.79 -5.04
C MET A 453 15.62 -28.25 -6.23
N ILE A 454 15.13 -28.52 -7.42
CA ILE A 454 15.57 -27.96 -8.70
C ILE A 454 14.44 -27.12 -9.25
N GLU A 455 14.65 -25.82 -9.32
CA GLU A 455 13.69 -24.85 -9.82
C GLU A 455 14.04 -24.40 -11.23
N VAL A 456 13.04 -24.29 -12.10
CA VAL A 456 13.17 -23.70 -13.43
C VAL A 456 11.99 -22.78 -13.72
N LEU A 457 12.27 -21.65 -14.38
CA LEU A 457 11.26 -20.84 -15.05
C LEU A 457 11.29 -21.24 -16.53
N ALA A 458 10.19 -21.78 -17.05
CA ALA A 458 10.15 -22.28 -18.41
C ALA A 458 8.88 -21.87 -19.15
N ARG A 459 8.96 -21.85 -20.50
CA ARG A 459 7.77 -21.61 -21.32
C ARG A 459 6.74 -22.70 -21.08
N LYS A 460 5.49 -22.30 -21.01
CA LYS A 460 4.37 -23.21 -20.85
C LYS A 460 4.29 -24.19 -22.02
N GLY A 461 4.00 -25.43 -21.67
CA GLY A 461 3.81 -26.53 -22.67
C GLY A 461 5.09 -27.23 -23.11
N LEU A 462 6.26 -26.91 -22.58
CA LEU A 462 7.50 -27.63 -22.81
C LEU A 462 7.48 -28.97 -22.07
N ASP A 463 8.01 -30.04 -22.72
CA ASP A 463 8.26 -31.33 -22.07
C ASP A 463 9.62 -31.27 -21.34
N LEU A 464 9.55 -30.91 -20.06
CA LEU A 464 10.74 -30.79 -19.22
C LEU A 464 11.16 -32.13 -18.65
N SER A 465 12.46 -32.44 -18.73
CA SER A 465 13.05 -33.60 -18.07
C SER A 465 14.22 -33.22 -17.19
N LEU A 466 14.29 -33.82 -16.00
CA LEU A 466 15.44 -33.76 -15.11
C LEU A 466 16.32 -35.02 -15.34
N CYS A 467 17.58 -34.79 -15.66
CA CYS A 467 18.58 -35.83 -15.87
C CYS A 467 19.57 -35.89 -14.70
N ASN A 468 19.49 -36.91 -13.87
CA ASN A 468 20.48 -37.28 -12.85
C ASN A 468 20.81 -38.73 -12.99
N GLY A 469 21.87 -39.07 -13.76
CA GLY A 469 22.21 -40.44 -14.17
C GLY A 469 21.34 -40.96 -15.30
N SER A 470 20.02 -40.85 -15.24
CA SER A 470 19.05 -41.06 -16.31
C SER A 470 18.20 -39.81 -16.52
N CYS A 471 17.66 -39.63 -17.74
CA CYS A 471 16.73 -38.55 -18.01
C CYS A 471 15.30 -39.04 -17.81
N GLU A 472 14.54 -38.37 -16.98
CA GLU A 472 13.16 -38.71 -16.66
C GLU A 472 12.25 -37.51 -16.96
N SER A 473 11.32 -37.70 -17.90
CA SER A 473 10.26 -36.71 -18.16
C SER A 473 9.19 -36.77 -17.09
N GLY A 474 8.51 -35.63 -16.87
CA GLY A 474 7.41 -35.51 -15.90
C GLY A 474 7.83 -35.46 -14.42
N ARG A 475 9.09 -35.26 -14.13
CA ARG A 475 9.57 -35.01 -12.76
C ARG A 475 9.31 -33.54 -12.30
N PHE A 476 9.26 -32.62 -13.27
CA PHE A 476 8.92 -31.24 -13.00
C PHE A 476 7.41 -31.06 -12.83
N ALA A 477 6.98 -30.54 -11.71
CA ALA A 477 5.61 -30.12 -11.45
C ALA A 477 5.52 -28.59 -11.56
N GLU A 478 4.44 -28.10 -12.16
CA GLU A 478 4.14 -26.67 -12.18
C GLU A 478 3.78 -26.21 -10.77
N GLU A 479 4.48 -25.19 -10.30
CA GLU A 479 4.25 -24.60 -8.98
C GLU A 479 3.54 -23.24 -9.13
N LEU A 480 2.38 -23.13 -8.51
CA LEU A 480 1.52 -21.95 -8.67
C LEU A 480 1.56 -20.98 -7.49
N GLY A 481 2.34 -21.29 -6.45
CA GLY A 481 2.34 -20.53 -5.20
C GLY A 481 1.11 -20.81 -4.33
N THR A 482 1.21 -20.58 -3.04
CA THR A 482 0.18 -20.96 -2.05
C THR A 482 -0.40 -19.80 -1.26
N VAL A 483 0.37 -18.74 -1.05
CA VAL A 483 -0.03 -17.56 -0.26
C VAL A 483 0.04 -16.34 -1.17
N TYR A 484 -0.28 -15.19 -0.77
CA TYR A 484 -0.38 -13.89 -1.46
C TYR A 484 0.63 -13.68 -2.62
N ASN A 485 0.61 -14.55 -3.61
CA ASN A 485 1.51 -14.53 -4.74
C ASN A 485 0.77 -14.83 -6.05
N ASP A 486 1.23 -14.22 -7.14
CA ASP A 486 0.70 -14.51 -8.46
C ASP A 486 1.13 -15.86 -8.99
N LYS A 487 0.14 -16.54 -9.50
CA LYS A 487 0.15 -17.98 -9.64
C LYS A 487 0.78 -18.47 -10.93
N SER A 488 0.73 -17.68 -12.00
CA SER A 488 1.30 -18.09 -13.29
C SER A 488 1.42 -16.92 -14.25
N GLY A 489 2.49 -16.87 -15.04
CA GLY A 489 2.61 -15.98 -16.19
C GLY A 489 1.71 -16.40 -17.34
N THR A 490 1.62 -15.59 -18.36
CA THR A 490 0.94 -15.94 -19.62
C THR A 490 1.78 -16.93 -20.44
N TYR A 491 3.07 -16.67 -20.56
CA TYR A 491 4.00 -17.41 -21.42
C TYR A 491 4.95 -18.32 -20.66
N TYR A 492 5.28 -18.01 -19.42
CA TYR A 492 6.16 -18.78 -18.55
C TYR A 492 5.42 -19.28 -17.31
N SER A 493 5.97 -20.35 -16.74
CA SER A 493 5.56 -20.86 -15.43
C SER A 493 6.77 -21.35 -14.65
N ARG A 494 6.65 -21.43 -13.34
CA ARG A 494 7.64 -21.99 -12.43
C ARG A 494 7.41 -23.48 -12.33
N TYR A 495 8.48 -24.27 -12.41
CA TYR A 495 8.45 -25.71 -12.29
C TYR A 495 9.48 -26.18 -11.27
N LEU A 496 9.08 -27.10 -10.41
CA LEU A 496 9.91 -27.68 -9.38
C LEU A 496 10.08 -29.19 -9.60
N ALA A 497 11.28 -29.69 -9.29
CA ALA A 497 11.58 -31.11 -9.24
C ALA A 497 12.53 -31.41 -8.09
N LEU A 498 12.51 -32.64 -7.55
CA LEU A 498 13.41 -33.05 -6.47
C LEU A 498 14.46 -34.04 -6.95
N ILE A 499 15.70 -33.88 -6.52
CA ILE A 499 16.73 -34.89 -6.53
C ILE A 499 16.82 -35.46 -5.12
N SER A 500 16.34 -36.72 -4.93
CA SER A 500 16.19 -37.30 -3.60
C SER A 500 17.24 -38.36 -3.29
N GLY A 501 17.43 -38.62 -1.97
CA GLY A 501 18.24 -39.73 -1.47
C GLY A 501 19.73 -39.46 -1.54
N GLN A 502 20.18 -38.24 -1.54
CA GLN A 502 21.59 -37.82 -1.52
C GLN A 502 22.20 -37.96 -0.11
N SER A 503 23.51 -38.12 -0.08
CA SER A 503 24.27 -38.31 1.17
C SER A 503 25.36 -37.24 1.32
N ALA A 504 25.64 -36.82 2.55
CA ALA A 504 26.71 -35.86 2.83
C ALA A 504 28.08 -36.35 2.27
N GLY A 505 28.78 -35.43 1.61
CA GLY A 505 30.04 -35.68 0.93
C GLY A 505 29.93 -36.20 -0.50
N GLU A 506 28.72 -36.44 -1.03
CA GLU A 506 28.50 -36.73 -2.45
C GLU A 506 28.59 -35.45 -3.30
N THR A 507 28.92 -35.65 -4.58
CA THR A 507 28.77 -34.59 -5.58
C THR A 507 27.72 -35.05 -6.57
N ILE A 508 26.65 -34.31 -6.67
CA ILE A 508 25.52 -34.57 -7.56
C ILE A 508 25.74 -33.88 -8.90
N SER A 509 25.49 -34.60 -10.00
CA SER A 509 25.51 -34.07 -11.35
C SER A 509 24.11 -34.11 -11.94
N TYR A 510 23.60 -33.03 -12.49
CA TYR A 510 22.30 -32.99 -13.14
C TYR A 510 22.28 -32.14 -14.39
N SER A 511 21.30 -32.35 -15.24
CA SER A 511 21.00 -31.50 -16.40
C SER A 511 19.49 -31.40 -16.57
N ILE A 512 19.07 -30.30 -17.21
CA ILE A 512 17.66 -30.03 -17.53
C ILE A 512 17.52 -30.06 -19.04
N THR A 513 16.54 -30.78 -19.55
CA THR A 513 16.22 -30.82 -20.99
C THR A 513 14.80 -30.33 -21.21
N GLY A 514 14.60 -29.51 -22.24
CA GLY A 514 13.29 -29.11 -22.73
C GLY A 514 13.31 -29.15 -24.24
N ASP A 515 12.39 -29.86 -24.86
CA ASP A 515 12.25 -30.05 -26.29
C ASP A 515 13.60 -30.29 -27.02
N SER A 516 14.23 -29.21 -27.50
CA SER A 516 15.48 -29.26 -28.25
C SER A 516 16.69 -28.64 -27.50
N SER A 517 16.50 -28.15 -26.27
CA SER A 517 17.53 -27.53 -25.47
C SER A 517 17.99 -28.40 -24.30
N MET A 518 19.27 -28.30 -23.95
CA MET A 518 19.84 -28.92 -22.77
C MET A 518 20.67 -27.88 -21.99
N LEU A 519 20.35 -27.71 -20.72
CA LEU A 519 21.09 -26.91 -19.75
C LEU A 519 21.93 -27.82 -18.86
N GLY A 520 23.17 -27.44 -18.58
CA GLY A 520 24.12 -28.20 -17.78
C GLY A 520 25.12 -29.03 -18.63
N PRO A 521 25.82 -30.02 -18.07
CA PRO A 521 25.64 -30.55 -16.72
C PRO A 521 26.07 -29.52 -15.63
N TYR A 522 25.29 -29.49 -14.57
CA TYR A 522 25.59 -28.72 -13.34
C TYR A 522 26.04 -29.72 -12.26
N ASN A 523 26.83 -29.24 -11.29
CA ASN A 523 27.32 -30.07 -10.21
C ASN A 523 27.25 -29.28 -8.90
N TYR A 524 26.81 -29.94 -7.84
CA TYR A 524 26.86 -29.39 -6.48
C TYR A 524 27.31 -30.44 -5.46
N PRO A 525 28.09 -30.08 -4.42
CA PRO A 525 28.39 -30.93 -3.29
C PRO A 525 27.20 -30.99 -2.33
N VAL A 526 26.98 -32.14 -1.71
CA VAL A 526 26.08 -32.29 -0.56
C VAL A 526 26.88 -32.12 0.71
N VAL A 527 26.68 -30.99 1.40
CA VAL A 527 27.45 -30.65 2.61
C VAL A 527 26.83 -31.31 3.84
N SER A 528 25.50 -31.31 3.93
CA SER A 528 24.74 -31.95 5.00
C SER A 528 23.58 -32.71 4.41
N ALA A 529 23.09 -33.73 5.09
CA ALA A 529 21.92 -34.49 4.76
C ALA A 529 21.24 -35.03 6.03
N THR A 530 21.05 -34.15 7.03
CA THR A 530 20.48 -34.51 8.33
C THR A 530 19.02 -34.92 8.22
N GLY A 531 18.24 -34.27 7.33
CA GLY A 531 16.81 -34.49 7.21
C GLY A 531 16.00 -34.03 8.44
N ASN A 532 16.57 -33.15 9.26
CA ASN A 532 15.85 -32.54 10.35
C ASN A 532 14.76 -31.60 9.81
N PRO A 533 13.57 -31.56 10.41
CA PRO A 533 12.46 -30.75 9.88
C PRO A 533 12.51 -29.27 10.27
N ILE A 534 13.36 -28.89 11.22
CA ILE A 534 13.37 -27.53 11.79
C ILE A 534 14.74 -26.89 11.55
N LEU A 535 14.73 -25.62 11.07
CA LEU A 535 15.92 -24.77 10.98
C LEU A 535 15.81 -23.62 11.99
N VAL A 536 16.81 -23.46 12.83
CA VAL A 536 16.97 -22.28 13.69
C VAL A 536 17.90 -21.31 12.97
N MET A 537 17.37 -20.20 12.50
CA MET A 537 18.10 -19.11 11.87
C MET A 537 18.49 -18.10 12.94
N ALA A 538 19.74 -18.19 13.42
CA ALA A 538 20.31 -17.25 14.38
C ALA A 538 20.78 -16.00 13.62
N ALA A 539 20.00 -14.94 13.66
CA ALA A 539 20.23 -13.71 12.90
C ALA A 539 20.68 -12.54 13.80
N GLU A 540 21.43 -12.86 14.86
CA GLU A 540 22.13 -11.86 15.68
C GLU A 540 23.39 -11.39 14.94
N ASP A 541 23.64 -10.06 14.89
CA ASP A 541 24.81 -9.45 14.24
C ASP A 541 25.93 -9.18 15.28
N TYR A 542 26.92 -10.03 15.30
CA TYR A 542 28.03 -9.95 16.26
C TYR A 542 29.40 -9.87 15.57
N SER A 543 29.48 -9.97 14.26
CA SER A 543 30.74 -9.85 13.52
C SER A 543 30.63 -8.84 12.38
N GLY A 544 31.69 -8.59 11.61
CA GLY A 544 31.67 -7.72 10.44
C GLY A 544 32.12 -6.28 10.71
N GLU A 545 31.68 -5.35 9.85
CA GLU A 545 32.14 -3.95 9.88
C GLU A 545 31.35 -3.09 10.90
N PHE A 546 30.07 -3.42 11.13
CA PHE A 546 29.18 -2.69 12.04
C PHE A 546 28.36 -3.64 12.92
N PRO A 547 29.01 -4.47 13.74
CA PRO A 547 28.28 -5.40 14.59
C PRO A 547 27.51 -4.64 15.67
N THR A 548 26.31 -5.11 16.00
CA THR A 548 25.52 -4.56 17.10
C THR A 548 26.25 -4.82 18.43
N TYR A 549 26.88 -5.99 18.55
CA TYR A 549 27.67 -6.40 19.75
C TYR A 549 29.05 -6.95 19.34
N SER A 550 30.07 -6.13 19.37
CA SER A 550 31.43 -6.48 18.93
C SER A 550 32.27 -7.33 19.90
N ASP A 551 31.77 -7.63 21.09
CA ASP A 551 32.47 -8.42 22.13
C ASP A 551 31.98 -9.87 22.23
N GLN A 552 31.04 -10.27 21.37
CA GLN A 552 30.52 -11.63 21.26
C GLN A 552 31.33 -12.45 20.24
N SER A 553 31.30 -13.78 20.44
CA SER A 553 31.98 -14.74 19.54
C SER A 553 31.03 -15.74 18.91
N GLY A 554 29.73 -15.49 19.00
CA GLY A 554 28.64 -16.31 18.50
C GLY A 554 27.28 -15.78 18.97
N PRO A 555 26.16 -16.32 18.46
CA PRO A 555 24.81 -15.90 18.82
C PRO A 555 24.56 -16.00 20.32
N ASN A 556 24.13 -14.90 20.94
CA ASN A 556 23.98 -14.77 22.38
C ASN A 556 22.78 -15.55 22.96
N TYR A 557 21.69 -15.57 22.19
CA TYR A 557 20.40 -16.12 22.64
C TYR A 557 20.08 -17.50 22.08
N LEU A 558 20.88 -18.06 21.18
CA LEU A 558 20.68 -19.37 20.56
C LEU A 558 20.32 -20.48 21.54
N GLN A 559 20.96 -20.50 22.73
CA GLN A 559 20.73 -21.55 23.70
C GLN A 559 19.27 -21.61 24.20
N TYR A 560 18.56 -20.49 24.28
CA TYR A 560 17.17 -20.48 24.74
C TYR A 560 16.24 -21.20 23.79
N TYR A 561 16.50 -21.10 22.48
CA TYR A 561 15.76 -21.78 21.40
C TYR A 561 16.10 -23.27 21.38
N THR A 562 17.38 -23.60 21.40
CA THR A 562 17.84 -25.00 21.36
C THR A 562 17.45 -25.79 22.64
N ASP A 563 17.55 -25.21 23.85
CA ASP A 563 17.10 -25.85 25.08
C ASP A 563 15.57 -26.14 25.05
N ALA A 564 14.77 -25.23 24.48
CA ALA A 564 13.33 -25.42 24.35
C ALA A 564 12.99 -26.53 23.35
N LEU A 565 13.67 -26.58 22.20
CA LEU A 565 13.54 -27.66 21.22
C LEU A 565 14.00 -29.02 21.78
N ASP A 566 15.14 -29.05 22.47
CA ASP A 566 15.68 -30.26 23.13
C ASP A 566 14.71 -30.78 24.19
N ALA A 567 14.08 -29.90 24.96
CA ALA A 567 13.10 -30.29 25.98
C ALA A 567 11.85 -30.94 25.33
N GLY A 568 11.43 -30.50 24.16
CA GLY A 568 10.35 -31.09 23.35
C GLY A 568 10.78 -32.35 22.58
N GLY A 569 12.09 -32.62 22.49
CA GLY A 569 12.65 -33.76 21.73
C GLY A 569 12.64 -33.57 20.22
N TYR A 570 12.57 -32.32 19.76
CA TYR A 570 12.55 -31.97 18.31
C TYR A 570 13.96 -32.08 17.71
N ALA A 571 13.99 -32.51 16.45
CA ALA A 571 15.23 -32.57 15.67
C ALA A 571 15.35 -31.27 14.85
N TYR A 572 16.46 -30.59 14.95
CA TYR A 572 16.70 -29.31 14.27
C TYR A 572 18.14 -29.19 13.81
N ASP A 573 18.36 -28.27 12.88
CA ASP A 573 19.67 -27.73 12.50
C ASP A 573 19.75 -26.25 12.87
N VAL A 574 20.97 -25.74 13.03
CA VAL A 574 21.23 -24.33 13.31
C VAL A 574 21.95 -23.71 12.13
N TRP A 575 21.48 -22.54 11.72
CA TRP A 575 22.10 -21.69 10.73
C TRP A 575 22.45 -20.34 11.35
N ASP A 576 23.74 -20.08 11.51
CA ASP A 576 24.25 -18.83 12.01
C ASP A 576 24.38 -17.83 10.84
N VAL A 577 23.44 -16.90 10.76
CA VAL A 577 23.31 -15.97 9.62
C VAL A 577 24.52 -15.06 9.50
N ASP A 578 25.06 -14.60 10.63
CA ASP A 578 26.21 -13.71 10.69
C ASP A 578 27.50 -14.33 10.09
N THR A 579 27.72 -15.62 10.30
CA THR A 579 28.94 -16.31 9.83
C THR A 579 28.73 -17.14 8.56
N GLN A 580 27.51 -17.62 8.30
CA GLN A 580 27.19 -18.50 7.18
C GLN A 580 26.51 -17.77 6.02
N GLY A 581 26.11 -16.50 6.25
CA GLY A 581 25.31 -15.71 5.32
C GLY A 581 23.84 -16.08 5.33
N ILE A 582 23.07 -15.41 4.49
CA ILE A 582 21.61 -15.54 4.46
C ILE A 582 21.21 -16.88 3.83
N PRO A 583 20.36 -17.68 4.48
CA PRO A 583 19.90 -18.95 3.92
C PRO A 583 18.99 -18.69 2.71
N SER A 584 19.43 -19.17 1.54
CA SER A 584 18.60 -19.07 0.33
C SER A 584 17.41 -20.04 0.38
N PHE A 585 16.31 -19.66 -0.27
CA PHE A 585 15.13 -20.51 -0.32
C PHE A 585 15.42 -21.87 -1.00
N PRO A 586 15.93 -21.93 -2.26
CA PRO A 586 16.02 -23.20 -2.95
C PRO A 586 17.13 -24.14 -2.45
N GLU A 587 18.18 -23.60 -1.82
CA GLU A 587 19.33 -24.41 -1.39
C GLU A 587 19.31 -24.79 0.07
N ILE A 588 18.63 -23.99 0.93
CA ILE A 588 18.66 -24.16 2.38
C ILE A 588 17.26 -24.29 2.96
N LEU A 589 16.40 -23.27 2.84
CA LEU A 589 15.08 -23.27 3.48
C LEU A 589 14.19 -24.41 2.98
N SER A 590 14.30 -24.80 1.70
CA SER A 590 13.52 -25.88 1.11
C SER A 590 13.77 -27.27 1.70
N HIS A 591 14.75 -27.43 2.60
CA HIS A 591 15.02 -28.68 3.29
C HIS A 591 14.25 -28.81 4.61
N TYR A 592 13.58 -27.77 5.07
CA TYR A 592 12.96 -27.70 6.40
C TYR A 592 11.48 -27.38 6.29
N ASP A 593 10.68 -28.01 7.14
CA ASP A 593 9.24 -27.75 7.22
C ASP A 593 8.95 -26.48 8.04
N VAL A 594 9.84 -26.18 9.01
CA VAL A 594 9.72 -25.01 9.90
C VAL A 594 11.04 -24.27 9.94
N ALA A 595 10.99 -22.94 9.76
CA ALA A 595 12.08 -22.01 10.02
C ALA A 595 11.75 -21.17 11.26
N ILE A 596 12.70 -21.12 12.22
CA ILE A 596 12.65 -20.21 13.36
C ILE A 596 13.63 -19.09 13.05
N TRP A 597 13.14 -17.90 12.84
CA TRP A 597 13.93 -16.70 12.58
C TRP A 597 13.91 -15.79 13.81
N TYR A 598 15.06 -15.60 14.43
CA TYR A 598 15.16 -14.71 15.57
C TYR A 598 16.33 -13.73 15.42
N THR A 599 16.14 -12.50 15.95
CA THR A 599 17.13 -11.44 15.92
C THR A 599 17.63 -11.05 17.32
N GLY A 600 17.02 -11.61 18.37
CA GLY A 600 17.36 -11.26 19.76
C GLY A 600 17.00 -9.80 20.06
N ASP A 601 18.00 -9.05 20.50
CA ASP A 601 17.93 -7.60 20.77
C ASP A 601 18.61 -6.75 19.67
N ASP A 602 18.86 -7.34 18.51
CA ASP A 602 19.40 -6.65 17.35
C ASP A 602 18.29 -5.95 16.57
N TYR A 603 18.63 -4.77 15.99
CA TYR A 603 17.71 -3.99 15.19
C TYR A 603 17.51 -4.55 13.78
N ALA A 604 18.62 -4.88 13.14
CA ALA A 604 18.65 -5.37 11.79
C ALA A 604 20.00 -5.98 11.49
N PRO A 605 20.03 -7.04 10.68
CA PRO A 605 21.27 -7.40 10.03
C PRO A 605 21.74 -6.22 9.19
N THR A 606 23.01 -5.83 9.35
CA THR A 606 23.66 -4.82 8.49
C THR A 606 24.57 -5.51 7.48
N PRO A 607 24.54 -5.13 6.20
CA PRO A 607 23.76 -4.05 5.58
C PRO A 607 22.27 -4.39 5.39
N TYR A 608 21.43 -3.38 5.24
CA TYR A 608 19.99 -3.52 4.98
C TYR A 608 19.64 -4.51 3.86
N SER A 609 20.48 -4.60 2.82
CA SER A 609 20.33 -5.58 1.74
C SER A 609 20.30 -7.05 2.22
N GLU A 610 20.87 -7.35 3.37
CA GLU A 610 20.84 -8.68 3.97
C GLU A 610 19.46 -8.96 4.59
N HIS A 611 18.89 -8.01 5.31
CA HIS A 611 17.52 -8.12 5.80
C HIS A 611 16.52 -8.30 4.64
N GLU A 612 16.63 -7.47 3.61
CA GLU A 612 15.82 -7.61 2.40
C GLU A 612 15.91 -9.02 1.81
N GLN A 613 17.12 -9.59 1.77
CA GLN A 613 17.32 -10.94 1.25
C GLN A 613 16.72 -12.03 2.15
N VAL A 614 16.77 -11.88 3.48
CA VAL A 614 16.08 -12.81 4.41
C VAL A 614 14.58 -12.79 4.15
N VAL A 615 14.00 -11.60 4.03
CA VAL A 615 12.56 -11.44 3.75
C VAL A 615 12.18 -12.08 2.41
N LEU A 616 12.95 -11.83 1.35
CA LEU A 616 12.68 -12.44 0.03
C LEU A 616 12.73 -13.98 0.07
N ASN A 617 13.77 -14.53 0.69
CA ASN A 617 13.93 -15.99 0.80
C ASN A 617 12.83 -16.62 1.66
N THR A 618 12.44 -16.00 2.78
CA THR A 618 11.36 -16.50 3.64
C THR A 618 9.99 -16.35 2.97
N ARG A 619 9.77 -15.29 2.20
CA ARG A 619 8.57 -15.11 1.38
C ARG A 619 8.44 -16.22 0.34
N ASP A 620 9.51 -16.53 -0.40
CA ASP A 620 9.52 -17.59 -1.39
C ASP A 620 9.35 -18.98 -0.73
N TYR A 621 9.94 -19.19 0.43
CA TYR A 621 9.78 -20.38 1.23
C TYR A 621 8.31 -20.62 1.64
N ILE A 622 7.61 -19.58 2.08
CA ILE A 622 6.19 -19.66 2.42
C ILE A 622 5.35 -19.89 1.13
N ASN A 623 5.62 -19.10 0.07
CA ASN A 623 4.81 -19.13 -1.14
C ASN A 623 4.93 -20.42 -1.94
N TYR A 624 6.14 -20.97 -2.07
CA TYR A 624 6.42 -22.06 -3.02
C TYR A 624 6.72 -23.40 -2.36
N TYR A 625 6.94 -23.42 -1.06
CA TYR A 625 7.22 -24.66 -0.32
C TYR A 625 6.16 -24.94 0.76
N ASP A 626 5.22 -24.03 0.97
CA ASP A 626 4.26 -24.11 2.10
C ASP A 626 4.98 -24.16 3.46
N GLY A 627 6.14 -23.51 3.55
CA GLY A 627 6.97 -23.47 4.73
C GLY A 627 6.31 -22.74 5.88
N ARG A 628 6.67 -23.09 7.10
CA ARG A 628 6.17 -22.47 8.32
C ARG A 628 7.24 -21.59 8.94
N LEU A 629 6.88 -20.37 9.35
CA LEU A 629 7.80 -19.40 9.89
C LEU A 629 7.43 -19.00 11.33
N PHE A 630 8.35 -19.18 12.24
CA PHE A 630 8.29 -18.57 13.57
C PHE A 630 9.30 -17.42 13.63
N ALA A 631 8.81 -16.17 13.58
CA ALA A 631 9.63 -14.96 13.63
C ALA A 631 9.51 -14.29 15.01
N THR A 632 10.64 -13.87 15.59
CA THR A 632 10.67 -13.29 16.94
C THR A 632 11.87 -12.38 17.12
N GLY A 633 11.67 -11.27 17.81
CA GLY A 633 12.67 -10.25 18.11
C GLY A 633 12.00 -8.95 18.56
N GLN A 634 12.68 -8.15 19.36
CA GLN A 634 12.07 -6.93 19.90
C GLN A 634 11.97 -5.78 18.88
N ASP A 635 12.88 -5.74 17.90
CA ASP A 635 12.98 -4.66 16.90
C ASP A 635 12.78 -5.16 15.46
N LEU A 636 12.28 -6.38 15.29
CA LEU A 636 12.15 -6.99 13.97
C LEU A 636 11.22 -6.16 13.05
N ALA A 637 10.14 -5.59 13.58
CA ALA A 637 9.21 -4.75 12.82
C ALA A 637 9.66 -3.30 12.63
N TRP A 638 10.55 -2.80 13.47
CA TRP A 638 11.08 -1.45 13.33
C TRP A 638 11.75 -1.24 11.96
N LEU A 639 12.21 -2.30 11.36
CA LEU A 639 12.77 -2.30 10.01
C LEU A 639 11.73 -1.99 8.94
N SER A 640 10.50 -2.48 9.08
CA SER A 640 9.43 -2.18 8.13
C SER A 640 9.10 -0.68 8.17
N ALA A 641 8.88 -0.14 9.37
CA ALA A 641 8.56 1.27 9.57
C ALA A 641 9.70 2.21 9.16
N SER A 642 10.98 1.77 9.27
CA SER A 642 12.14 2.63 9.02
C SER A 642 12.69 2.55 7.60
N TYR A 643 12.55 1.41 6.91
CA TYR A 643 13.25 1.12 5.66
C TYR A 643 12.37 0.84 4.43
N GLY A 644 11.04 0.75 4.57
CA GLY A 644 10.18 0.90 3.42
C GLY A 644 9.25 -0.21 3.00
N MET A 645 8.50 0.09 1.94
CA MET A 645 7.36 -0.60 1.34
C MET A 645 7.46 -2.13 1.30
N PHE A 646 8.63 -2.61 1.00
CA PHE A 646 8.92 -4.03 0.84
C PHE A 646 8.80 -4.83 2.15
N SER A 647 9.31 -4.29 3.26
CA SER A 647 9.16 -4.91 4.57
C SER A 647 7.71 -4.83 5.06
N ASP A 648 7.01 -3.74 4.76
CA ASP A 648 5.60 -3.56 5.12
C ASP A 648 4.73 -4.67 4.51
N ASP A 649 4.86 -4.97 3.22
CA ASP A 649 4.15 -6.07 2.56
C ASP A 649 4.41 -7.41 3.24
N PHE A 650 5.66 -7.70 3.60
CA PHE A 650 5.99 -8.94 4.28
C PHE A 650 5.34 -9.04 5.66
N PHE A 651 5.41 -7.97 6.46
CA PHE A 651 4.80 -7.94 7.78
C PHE A 651 3.27 -8.02 7.69
N GLN A 652 2.66 -7.25 6.80
CA GLN A 652 1.21 -7.22 6.65
C GLN A 652 0.66 -8.53 6.09
N TYR A 653 1.26 -9.05 5.02
CA TYR A 653 0.68 -10.17 4.26
C TYR A 653 1.09 -11.54 4.81
N TYR A 654 2.33 -11.68 5.28
CA TYR A 654 2.88 -12.96 5.71
C TYR A 654 2.97 -13.14 7.22
N LEU A 655 3.23 -12.07 7.97
CA LEU A 655 3.24 -12.10 9.43
C LEU A 655 1.92 -11.67 10.05
N GLY A 656 1.04 -11.01 9.29
CA GLY A 656 -0.28 -10.57 9.73
C GLY A 656 -0.27 -9.32 10.61
N ALA A 657 0.85 -8.59 10.65
CA ALA A 657 1.07 -7.37 11.42
C ALA A 657 0.89 -6.13 10.52
N TYR A 658 -0.22 -5.40 10.70
CA TYR A 658 -0.59 -4.27 9.85
C TYR A 658 0.25 -3.03 10.15
N GLU A 659 0.42 -2.71 11.42
CA GLU A 659 1.14 -1.53 11.89
C GLU A 659 1.74 -1.78 13.26
N ASP A 660 2.97 -1.27 13.48
CA ASP A 660 3.67 -1.30 14.77
C ASP A 660 3.25 -0.06 15.59
N LEU A 661 2.73 -0.29 16.78
CA LEU A 661 2.31 0.76 17.69
C LEU A 661 3.42 1.25 18.64
N ASP A 662 4.66 0.74 18.53
CA ASP A 662 5.91 1.14 19.23
C ASP A 662 5.80 1.47 20.75
N THR A 663 4.66 1.26 21.37
CA THR A 663 4.42 1.61 22.80
C THR A 663 3.99 0.42 23.63
N GLY A 664 4.07 -0.77 23.04
CA GLY A 664 3.25 -1.88 23.45
C GLY A 664 3.54 -2.48 24.79
N GLY A 665 4.77 -2.60 25.16
CA GLY A 665 5.16 -3.49 26.27
C GLY A 665 5.46 -2.80 27.59
N MET A 666 5.56 -1.47 27.63
CA MET A 666 6.16 -0.78 28.77
C MET A 666 5.18 0.09 29.54
N ASP A 667 5.08 -0.09 30.84
CA ASP A 667 4.44 0.86 31.74
C ASP A 667 5.28 2.16 31.80
N SER A 668 4.61 3.32 31.77
CA SER A 668 5.27 4.61 31.88
C SER A 668 6.07 4.73 33.18
N GLY A 669 7.38 4.49 33.09
CA GLY A 669 8.32 4.51 34.22
C GLY A 669 8.86 3.14 34.64
N SER A 670 8.42 2.05 34.00
CA SER A 670 9.03 0.72 34.14
C SER A 670 10.15 0.53 33.11
N VAL A 671 11.08 -0.36 33.40
CA VAL A 671 12.10 -0.85 32.48
C VAL A 671 11.78 -2.26 31.97
N LEU A 672 10.68 -2.82 32.42
CA LEU A 672 10.19 -4.15 32.04
C LEU A 672 8.85 -4.02 31.33
N PRO A 673 8.62 -4.80 30.28
CA PRO A 673 7.31 -4.89 29.65
C PRO A 673 6.28 -5.51 30.61
N PHE A 674 4.99 -5.34 30.28
CA PHE A 674 3.91 -6.05 30.93
C PHE A 674 4.03 -7.57 30.73
N ASP A 675 3.42 -8.35 31.60
CA ASP A 675 3.26 -9.78 31.38
C ASP A 675 2.46 -10.04 30.10
N VAL A 676 2.77 -11.13 29.41
CA VAL A 676 2.06 -11.59 28.22
C VAL A 676 0.97 -12.58 28.64
N ARG A 677 -0.27 -12.32 28.22
CA ARG A 677 -1.43 -13.19 28.43
C ARG A 677 -1.95 -13.71 27.10
N GLY A 678 -2.04 -15.04 26.98
CA GLY A 678 -2.56 -15.71 25.80
C GLY A 678 -4.07 -15.51 25.62
N GLU A 679 -4.49 -15.31 24.38
CA GLU A 679 -5.91 -15.22 24.02
C GLU A 679 -6.65 -16.54 24.31
N SER A 680 -7.90 -16.42 24.79
CA SER A 680 -8.70 -17.58 25.13
C SER A 680 -8.96 -18.45 23.89
N GLY A 681 -8.55 -19.72 23.97
CA GLY A 681 -8.70 -20.67 22.86
C GLY A 681 -7.63 -20.64 21.80
N ASP A 682 -6.64 -19.74 21.91
CA ASP A 682 -5.51 -19.74 20.99
C ASP A 682 -4.71 -21.06 21.11
N PRO A 683 -4.31 -21.69 19.99
CA PRO A 683 -3.62 -23.00 20.04
C PRO A 683 -2.22 -22.93 20.66
N VAL A 684 -1.55 -21.78 20.58
CA VAL A 684 -0.18 -21.61 21.09
C VAL A 684 -0.20 -21.02 22.51
N PHE A 685 -0.84 -19.88 22.69
CA PHE A 685 -0.77 -19.10 23.93
C PHE A 685 -1.97 -19.32 24.87
N GLY A 686 -3.04 -19.96 24.44
CA GLY A 686 -4.25 -20.10 25.23
C GLY A 686 -4.02 -20.64 26.64
N GLY A 687 -4.44 -19.86 27.64
CA GLY A 687 -4.30 -20.18 29.06
C GLY A 687 -2.90 -20.02 29.64
N LEU A 688 -1.97 -19.42 28.90
CA LEU A 688 -0.65 -19.03 29.41
C LEU A 688 -0.68 -17.58 29.88
N THR A 689 0.10 -17.31 30.93
CA THR A 689 0.52 -15.97 31.36
C THR A 689 1.96 -16.07 31.83
N PHE A 690 2.83 -15.19 31.34
CA PHE A 690 4.24 -15.20 31.68
C PHE A 690 4.86 -13.79 31.56
N GLY A 691 5.91 -13.54 32.36
CA GLY A 691 6.69 -12.30 32.25
C GLY A 691 7.76 -12.36 31.17
N LEU A 692 8.25 -11.20 30.77
CA LEU A 692 9.37 -11.04 29.82
C LEU A 692 10.65 -10.62 30.56
N SER A 693 11.19 -11.49 31.39
CA SER A 693 12.38 -11.26 32.20
C SER A 693 13.41 -12.40 32.11
N GLY A 694 13.29 -13.23 31.09
CA GLY A 694 14.23 -14.30 30.76
C GLY A 694 15.50 -13.78 30.09
N GLY A 695 16.32 -14.67 29.55
CA GLY A 695 17.56 -14.33 28.88
C GLY A 695 18.55 -13.66 29.83
N ASP A 696 19.20 -12.60 29.38
CA ASP A 696 20.01 -11.73 30.19
C ASP A 696 19.21 -10.70 31.01
N GLY A 697 17.91 -10.85 31.04
CA GLY A 697 16.96 -10.07 31.80
C GLY A 697 16.37 -8.87 31.06
N ALA A 698 15.95 -7.85 31.82
CA ALA A 698 15.25 -6.69 31.32
C ALA A 698 15.99 -5.91 30.23
N ASN A 699 17.26 -6.11 30.03
CA ASN A 699 18.05 -5.41 29.04
C ASN A 699 17.71 -5.82 27.60
N ASN A 700 17.16 -7.01 27.44
CA ASN A 700 16.80 -7.57 26.15
C ASN A 700 15.38 -7.15 25.69
N GLN A 701 14.65 -6.36 26.44
CA GLN A 701 13.26 -6.05 26.09
C GLN A 701 12.96 -4.55 26.14
N CYS A 702 13.95 -3.72 25.80
CA CYS A 702 13.77 -2.26 25.79
C CYS A 702 12.71 -1.77 24.80
N CYS A 703 12.49 -2.57 23.73
CA CYS A 703 11.80 -2.12 22.53
C CYS A 703 10.78 -3.16 22.06
N SER A 704 10.22 -3.92 23.00
CA SER A 704 9.12 -4.86 22.70
C SER A 704 7.90 -4.10 22.20
N SER A 705 7.35 -4.57 21.07
CA SER A 705 6.29 -3.91 20.35
C SER A 705 4.94 -4.61 20.49
N THR A 706 3.88 -3.90 20.12
CA THR A 706 2.54 -4.44 19.86
C THR A 706 2.07 -3.99 18.49
N PHE A 707 1.20 -4.77 17.85
CA PHE A 707 0.82 -4.57 16.46
C PHE A 707 -0.68 -4.61 16.29
N LEU A 708 -1.16 -3.84 15.32
CA LEU A 708 -2.49 -4.02 14.77
C LEU A 708 -2.51 -5.24 13.85
N VAL A 709 -3.57 -6.04 13.94
CA VAL A 709 -3.70 -7.25 13.12
C VAL A 709 -4.24 -6.93 11.74
N THR A 710 -3.59 -7.45 10.71
CA THR A 710 -3.92 -7.14 9.30
C THR A 710 -5.38 -7.45 8.94
N SER A 711 -5.92 -8.57 9.39
CA SER A 711 -7.29 -9.00 9.06
C SER A 711 -8.38 -8.03 9.51
N HIS A 712 -8.11 -7.15 10.46
CA HIS A 712 -9.05 -6.11 10.89
C HIS A 712 -9.24 -5.02 9.82
N PHE A 713 -8.17 -4.66 9.12
CA PHE A 713 -8.17 -3.61 8.09
C PHE A 713 -8.34 -4.18 6.69
N LEU A 714 -7.73 -5.33 6.43
CA LEU A 714 -7.66 -5.98 5.14
C LEU A 714 -8.24 -7.39 5.25
N SER A 715 -9.54 -7.50 5.10
CA SER A 715 -10.33 -8.72 5.39
C SER A 715 -10.03 -9.93 4.50
N HIS A 716 -9.22 -9.78 3.48
CA HIS A 716 -8.75 -10.88 2.61
C HIS A 716 -7.44 -11.51 3.09
N PHE A 717 -6.80 -10.95 4.12
CA PHE A 717 -5.65 -11.56 4.80
C PHE A 717 -6.10 -12.25 6.08
N ASP A 718 -5.60 -13.44 6.32
CA ASP A 718 -5.89 -14.20 7.53
C ASP A 718 -4.83 -13.91 8.59
N SER A 719 -5.25 -13.29 9.70
CA SER A 719 -4.38 -13.09 10.85
C SER A 719 -5.21 -13.02 12.13
N THR A 720 -4.59 -13.40 13.25
CA THR A 720 -5.29 -13.49 14.56
C THR A 720 -4.31 -13.10 15.66
N ILE A 721 -4.81 -12.29 16.62
CA ILE A 721 -4.06 -12.03 17.85
C ILE A 721 -3.97 -13.33 18.65
N ALA A 722 -2.75 -13.73 19.00
CA ALA A 722 -2.45 -14.93 19.77
C ALA A 722 -2.25 -14.63 21.26
N ALA A 723 -1.70 -13.47 21.59
CA ALA A 723 -1.50 -13.00 22.96
C ALA A 723 -1.53 -11.47 23.05
N ARG A 724 -1.76 -10.95 24.26
CA ARG A 724 -1.78 -9.52 24.59
C ARG A 724 -0.88 -9.22 25.78
N TYR A 725 -0.48 -7.96 25.90
CA TYR A 725 0.10 -7.50 27.16
C TYR A 725 -0.97 -7.34 28.24
N ASP A 726 -0.71 -7.83 29.44
CA ASP A 726 -1.64 -7.75 30.59
C ASP A 726 -1.53 -6.36 31.25
N ARG A 727 -2.11 -5.36 30.58
CA ARG A 727 -2.08 -3.96 31.04
C ARG A 727 -3.16 -3.71 32.08
N PRO A 728 -2.85 -3.11 33.25
CA PRO A 728 -3.86 -2.73 34.23
C PRO A 728 -4.88 -1.75 33.64
N GLY A 729 -6.17 -2.05 33.78
CA GLY A 729 -7.22 -1.20 33.25
C GLY A 729 -7.32 -1.20 31.72
N SER A 730 -6.80 -2.24 31.07
CA SER A 730 -6.81 -2.40 29.63
C SER A 730 -8.22 -2.33 29.04
N PRO A 731 -8.42 -1.67 27.88
CA PRO A 731 -9.68 -1.69 27.13
C PRO A 731 -9.97 -3.07 26.50
N PHE A 732 -9.11 -4.05 26.67
CA PHE A 732 -9.26 -5.40 26.13
C PHE A 732 -10.28 -6.27 26.90
N GLU A 733 -10.78 -5.80 28.02
CA GLU A 733 -11.85 -6.44 28.77
C GLU A 733 -13.03 -5.47 28.92
N PRO A 734 -14.28 -5.95 28.71
CA PRO A 734 -15.46 -5.11 28.97
C PRO A 734 -15.46 -4.62 30.42
N HIS A 735 -16.15 -3.52 30.68
CA HIS A 735 -16.34 -3.07 32.07
C HIS A 735 -17.19 -4.10 32.85
N SER A 736 -18.19 -4.68 32.18
CA SER A 736 -18.97 -5.77 32.74
C SER A 736 -19.38 -6.78 31.66
N GLY A 737 -19.62 -8.04 32.04
CA GLY A 737 -20.08 -9.07 31.10
C GLY A 737 -19.01 -9.53 30.12
N ASP A 738 -19.43 -9.82 28.87
CA ASP A 738 -18.60 -10.33 27.79
C ASP A 738 -18.50 -9.37 26.59
N TYR A 739 -19.39 -8.37 26.50
CA TYR A 739 -19.51 -7.48 25.34
C TYR A 739 -19.50 -6.00 25.70
N TYR A 740 -18.96 -5.20 24.79
CA TYR A 740 -18.95 -3.75 24.86
C TYR A 740 -18.91 -3.18 23.44
N VAL A 741 -18.90 -1.86 23.26
CA VAL A 741 -18.83 -1.24 21.94
C VAL A 741 -17.52 -0.50 21.75
N PHE A 742 -17.00 -0.61 20.55
CA PHE A 742 -15.73 -0.06 20.06
C PHE A 742 -15.98 0.87 18.88
N SER A 743 -15.34 2.06 18.88
CA SER A 743 -15.49 3.04 17.80
C SER A 743 -14.87 2.59 16.48
N GLN A 744 -13.98 1.62 16.50
CA GLN A 744 -13.08 1.23 15.41
C GLN A 744 -12.18 2.39 14.97
N MET A 745 -11.05 2.05 14.37
CA MET A 745 -10.04 2.97 13.86
C MET A 745 -10.39 3.38 12.44
N ALA A 746 -10.50 4.65 12.16
CA ALA A 746 -10.59 5.22 10.81
C ALA A 746 -10.47 6.74 10.87
N ASP A 747 -9.61 7.28 10.04
CA ASP A 747 -9.46 8.72 9.87
C ASP A 747 -10.70 9.38 9.27
N ARG A 748 -10.83 10.70 9.42
CA ARG A 748 -11.88 11.54 8.82
C ARG A 748 -13.30 11.03 9.05
N SER A 749 -13.53 10.42 10.19
CA SER A 749 -14.78 9.74 10.50
C SER A 749 -15.50 10.45 11.63
N TYR A 750 -16.81 10.65 11.46
CA TYR A 750 -17.70 11.12 12.53
C TYR A 750 -18.72 10.04 12.84
N LYS A 751 -18.56 9.36 13.95
CA LYS A 751 -19.29 8.15 14.34
C LYS A 751 -20.25 8.46 15.47
N ARG A 752 -21.48 7.99 15.37
CA ARG A 752 -22.56 8.25 16.33
C ARG A 752 -23.15 6.97 16.90
N LEU A 753 -23.17 6.86 18.22
CA LEU A 753 -23.84 5.79 18.97
C LEU A 753 -24.97 6.42 19.79
N GLY A 754 -26.22 6.13 19.51
CA GLY A 754 -27.34 6.69 20.24
C GLY A 754 -28.66 6.71 19.48
N GLY A 755 -29.56 7.62 19.86
CA GLY A 755 -30.89 7.71 19.27
C GLY A 755 -31.78 8.79 19.87
N THR A 756 -33.09 8.61 19.71
CA THR A 756 -34.11 9.53 20.22
C THR A 756 -34.71 9.02 21.52
N PHE A 757 -34.62 9.82 22.58
CA PHE A 757 -35.07 9.44 23.92
C PHE A 757 -36.04 10.46 24.49
N THR A 758 -37.04 10.01 25.29
CA THR A 758 -37.95 10.88 26.06
C THR A 758 -37.55 10.87 27.53
N LEU A 759 -36.98 11.95 27.99
CA LEU A 759 -36.44 12.06 29.34
C LEU A 759 -37.56 12.22 30.40
N PRO A 760 -37.41 11.63 31.58
CA PRO A 760 -38.35 11.86 32.69
C PRO A 760 -38.28 13.28 33.21
N THR A 761 -39.35 13.72 33.90
CA THR A 761 -39.30 14.99 34.63
C THR A 761 -38.47 14.83 35.92
N GLY A 762 -37.80 15.90 36.33
CA GLY A 762 -36.91 15.87 37.51
C GLY A 762 -35.48 16.20 37.15
N SER A 763 -34.52 15.43 37.58
CA SER A 763 -33.09 15.59 37.29
C SER A 763 -32.59 14.34 36.57
N PRO A 764 -32.92 14.16 35.28
CA PRO A 764 -32.39 13.01 34.49
C PRO A 764 -30.88 13.12 34.32
N THR A 765 -30.21 11.96 34.25
CA THR A 765 -28.79 11.82 34.03
C THR A 765 -28.52 10.78 32.97
N LEU A 766 -27.41 10.90 32.30
CA LEU A 766 -26.79 9.86 31.49
C LEU A 766 -25.48 9.45 32.20
N LYS A 767 -25.31 8.15 32.43
CA LYS A 767 -24.07 7.57 32.93
C LYS A 767 -23.62 6.46 32.00
N PHE A 768 -22.31 6.31 31.85
CA PHE A 768 -21.73 5.21 31.11
C PHE A 768 -20.27 4.99 31.54
N TRP A 769 -19.71 3.86 31.17
CA TRP A 769 -18.28 3.63 31.29
C TRP A 769 -17.62 3.84 29.95
N ILE A 770 -16.48 4.54 29.95
CA ILE A 770 -15.66 4.79 28.77
C ILE A 770 -14.21 4.41 29.08
N SER A 771 -13.55 3.74 28.16
CA SER A 771 -12.11 3.60 28.10
C SER A 771 -11.65 4.13 26.75
N TYR A 772 -10.58 4.90 26.71
CA TYR A 772 -10.10 5.47 25.47
C TYR A 772 -8.59 5.62 25.47
N ASP A 773 -8.03 5.43 24.30
CA ASP A 773 -6.67 5.76 23.91
C ASP A 773 -6.80 6.45 22.54
N ILE A 774 -6.91 7.77 22.57
CA ILE A 774 -7.30 8.66 21.47
C ILE A 774 -6.14 9.60 21.18
N GLU A 775 -5.86 9.88 19.92
CA GLU A 775 -4.80 10.80 19.53
C GLU A 775 -4.99 12.18 20.21
N TYR A 776 -4.03 12.51 21.10
CA TYR A 776 -4.14 13.70 21.96
C TYR A 776 -4.13 15.00 21.13
N GLU A 777 -5.14 15.85 21.37
CA GLU A 777 -5.38 17.13 20.68
C GLU A 777 -5.80 17.01 19.19
N TRP A 778 -5.93 15.77 18.65
CA TRP A 778 -6.33 15.54 17.25
C TRP A 778 -7.70 14.89 17.14
N ASP A 779 -7.94 13.81 17.88
CA ASP A 779 -9.18 13.06 17.88
C ASP A 779 -9.96 13.24 19.18
N TYR A 780 -11.29 13.10 19.10
CA TYR A 780 -12.15 13.37 20.24
C TYR A 780 -13.38 12.48 20.32
N ALA A 781 -13.62 11.95 21.53
CA ALA A 781 -14.92 11.41 21.90
C ALA A 781 -15.72 12.45 22.70
N PHE A 782 -17.04 12.52 22.50
CA PHE A 782 -17.91 13.47 23.18
C PHE A 782 -19.36 13.01 23.20
N VAL A 783 -20.18 13.62 24.09
CA VAL A 783 -21.63 13.39 24.11
C VAL A 783 -22.34 14.62 23.57
N GLU A 784 -23.10 14.46 22.52
CA GLU A 784 -23.89 15.53 21.90
C GLU A 784 -25.39 15.34 22.09
N ILE A 785 -26.11 16.44 22.24
CA ILE A 785 -27.56 16.45 22.51
C ILE A 785 -28.26 17.61 21.79
N SER A 786 -29.47 17.31 21.27
CA SER A 786 -30.43 18.34 20.80
C SER A 786 -31.86 17.96 21.21
N GLU A 787 -32.74 18.95 21.38
CA GLU A 787 -34.18 18.71 21.51
C GLU A 787 -34.73 18.25 20.17
N PHE A 788 -35.41 17.11 20.16
CA PHE A 788 -35.89 16.45 18.93
C PHE A 788 -36.67 17.42 18.03
N GLY A 789 -36.27 17.43 16.76
CA GLY A 789 -36.85 18.30 15.74
C GLY A 789 -36.36 19.74 15.75
N THR A 790 -35.30 20.03 16.53
CA THR A 790 -34.58 21.33 16.48
C THR A 790 -33.17 21.11 15.96
N ASP A 791 -32.52 22.17 15.58
CA ASP A 791 -31.10 22.15 15.17
C ASP A 791 -30.22 22.86 16.22
N ASN A 792 -30.57 22.69 17.51
CA ASN A 792 -29.87 23.31 18.61
C ASN A 792 -28.96 22.31 19.32
N TRP A 793 -27.90 21.89 18.65
CA TRP A 793 -26.93 20.94 19.17
C TRP A 793 -25.94 21.57 20.15
N THR A 794 -25.56 20.84 21.18
CA THR A 794 -24.47 21.15 22.10
C THR A 794 -23.81 19.87 22.59
N THR A 795 -22.54 19.94 23.00
CA THR A 795 -21.91 18.84 23.74
C THR A 795 -22.11 19.02 25.25
N LEU A 796 -22.03 17.91 25.98
CA LEU A 796 -22.29 17.87 27.43
C LEU A 796 -20.97 17.72 28.20
N PRO A 797 -20.77 18.54 29.26
CA PRO A 797 -19.65 18.34 30.18
C PRO A 797 -19.92 17.17 31.14
N ASP A 798 -18.89 16.38 31.45
CA ASP A 798 -18.94 15.40 32.53
C ASP A 798 -18.88 16.08 33.90
N VAL A 799 -19.72 15.65 34.84
CA VAL A 799 -19.77 16.22 36.19
C VAL A 799 -18.49 15.95 37.00
N ASN A 800 -17.73 14.93 36.64
CA ASN A 800 -16.45 14.57 37.24
C ASN A 800 -15.25 15.24 36.58
N MET A 801 -15.49 16.16 35.62
CA MET A 801 -14.47 16.94 34.92
C MET A 801 -13.50 16.09 34.09
N LEU A 802 -13.96 14.97 33.51
CA LEU A 802 -13.20 14.15 32.57
C LEU A 802 -13.18 14.77 31.17
N THR A 803 -14.17 15.60 30.83
CA THR A 803 -14.20 16.33 29.55
C THR A 803 -13.42 17.64 29.63
N SER A 804 -12.84 18.05 28.52
CA SER A 804 -12.17 19.33 28.31
C SER A 804 -12.92 20.21 27.32
N MET A 805 -12.75 21.54 27.43
CA MET A 805 -13.17 22.52 26.41
C MET A 805 -12.03 22.83 25.43
N ASP A 806 -10.94 22.11 25.50
CA ASP A 806 -9.83 22.26 24.56
C ASP A 806 -10.26 21.77 23.18
N THR A 807 -10.04 22.58 22.16
CA THR A 807 -10.39 22.28 20.76
C THR A 807 -9.23 21.67 19.98
N GLY A 808 -8.04 21.66 20.56
CA GLY A 808 -6.84 21.01 20.07
C GLY A 808 -6.28 21.52 18.75
N MET A 809 -5.32 20.80 18.25
CA MET A 809 -4.65 21.07 16.97
C MET A 809 -5.56 20.82 15.77
N SER A 810 -6.47 19.86 15.86
CA SER A 810 -7.42 19.54 14.79
C SER A 810 -8.29 20.73 14.40
N CYS A 811 -8.75 21.52 15.36
CA CYS A 811 -9.50 22.74 15.05
C CYS A 811 -8.62 23.78 14.33
N ASP A 812 -7.41 24.05 14.84
CA ASP A 812 -6.46 25.00 14.24
C ASP A 812 -6.09 24.60 12.80
N SER A 813 -6.11 23.32 12.49
CA SER A 813 -5.85 22.79 11.16
C SER A 813 -7.05 22.86 10.21
N GLY A 814 -8.24 23.28 10.69
CA GLY A 814 -9.45 23.51 9.91
C GLY A 814 -10.43 22.34 9.87
N TRP A 815 -10.41 21.49 10.87
CA TRP A 815 -11.30 20.35 11.07
C TRP A 815 -12.78 20.70 10.87
N VAL A 816 -13.22 21.83 11.46
CA VAL A 816 -14.59 22.33 11.32
C VAL A 816 -14.98 22.73 9.91
N GLU A 817 -14.04 23.30 9.14
CA GLU A 817 -14.36 23.83 7.81
C GLU A 817 -14.28 22.76 6.70
N GLN A 818 -13.53 21.70 6.90
CA GLN A 818 -13.12 20.84 5.81
C GLN A 818 -13.54 19.37 5.94
N ILE A 819 -13.61 18.84 7.20
CA ILE A 819 -13.99 17.46 7.41
C ILE A 819 -15.33 17.34 8.12
N HIS A 820 -15.51 18.11 9.20
CA HIS A 820 -16.65 18.01 10.08
C HIS A 820 -17.38 19.33 10.27
N PRO A 821 -18.01 19.88 9.22
CA PRO A 821 -18.68 21.19 9.32
C PRO A 821 -19.80 21.23 10.37
N PHE A 822 -20.31 20.08 10.79
CA PHE A 822 -21.28 19.98 11.87
C PHE A 822 -20.73 20.44 13.23
N LEU A 823 -19.41 20.36 13.45
CA LEU A 823 -18.76 20.86 14.67
C LEU A 823 -18.91 22.37 14.88
N ALA A 824 -19.28 23.12 13.82
CA ALA A 824 -19.64 24.55 13.93
C ALA A 824 -20.80 24.82 14.90
N HIS A 825 -21.56 23.81 15.31
CA HIS A 825 -22.52 23.90 16.40
C HIS A 825 -21.84 24.13 17.75
N TYR A 826 -20.60 23.63 17.95
CA TYR A 826 -19.92 23.52 19.24
C TYR A 826 -18.72 24.43 19.37
N MET A 827 -18.03 24.73 18.26
CA MET A 827 -16.86 25.62 18.21
C MET A 827 -16.92 26.52 16.98
N ASP A 828 -16.23 27.63 16.99
CA ASP A 828 -16.13 28.51 15.82
C ASP A 828 -14.82 28.27 15.04
N VAL A 829 -14.70 28.90 13.90
CA VAL A 829 -13.51 28.80 13.02
C VAL A 829 -12.25 29.42 13.60
N ASP A 830 -12.35 30.21 14.66
CA ASP A 830 -11.24 30.72 15.42
C ASP A 830 -10.91 29.81 16.64
N CYS A 831 -11.44 28.60 16.64
CA CYS A 831 -11.26 27.58 17.67
C CYS A 831 -11.73 28.01 19.09
N ASN A 832 -12.67 28.90 19.18
CA ASN A 832 -13.31 29.15 20.47
C ASN A 832 -14.29 28.03 20.79
N PRO A 833 -14.31 27.48 22.01
CA PRO A 833 -15.15 26.34 22.40
C PRO A 833 -16.63 26.72 22.59
N THR A 834 -17.15 27.60 21.74
CA THR A 834 -18.53 28.03 21.66
C THR A 834 -18.91 28.27 20.21
N GLY A 835 -19.76 27.38 19.68
CA GLY A 835 -20.23 27.45 18.31
C GLY A 835 -21.56 28.16 18.13
N THR A 836 -22.25 27.86 17.04
CA THR A 836 -23.49 28.53 16.63
C THR A 836 -24.67 28.28 17.57
N THR A 837 -24.75 27.10 18.21
CA THR A 837 -25.88 26.71 19.07
C THR A 837 -25.43 26.17 20.43
N GLY A 838 -24.22 25.70 20.57
CA GLY A 838 -23.74 25.01 21.77
C GLY A 838 -22.29 25.31 22.12
N SER A 839 -21.72 24.49 22.98
CA SER A 839 -20.36 24.57 23.46
C SER A 839 -19.64 23.25 23.28
N TRP A 840 -18.32 23.26 23.23
CA TRP A 840 -17.45 22.13 23.13
C TRP A 840 -17.08 21.55 24.49
N ASN A 841 -17.23 20.24 24.67
CA ASN A 841 -16.76 19.43 25.80
C ASN A 841 -16.45 18.03 25.28
N ALA A 842 -15.21 17.57 25.37
CA ALA A 842 -14.82 16.29 24.79
C ALA A 842 -13.72 15.57 25.58
N PHE A 843 -13.50 14.32 25.29
CA PHE A 843 -12.42 13.46 25.76
C PHE A 843 -11.37 13.36 24.67
N THR A 844 -10.08 13.40 25.03
CA THR A 844 -8.93 13.16 24.16
C THR A 844 -7.78 12.61 24.99
N GLY A 845 -6.77 12.00 24.34
CA GLY A 845 -5.65 11.35 25.00
C GLY A 845 -6.02 9.98 25.59
N ASN A 846 -5.36 9.56 26.66
CA ASN A 846 -5.52 8.25 27.25
C ASN A 846 -6.28 8.32 28.57
N SER A 847 -7.30 7.48 28.73
CA SER A 847 -8.12 7.39 29.95
C SER A 847 -7.47 6.61 31.10
N ASP A 848 -6.39 5.88 30.84
CA ASP A 848 -5.81 4.94 31.79
C ASP A 848 -6.88 3.95 32.34
N GLY A 849 -7.54 3.26 31.40
CA GLY A 849 -8.60 2.26 31.64
C GLY A 849 -9.98 2.86 31.81
N TRP A 850 -10.92 2.04 32.27
CA TRP A 850 -12.34 2.38 32.37
C TRP A 850 -12.61 3.52 33.36
N LYS A 851 -13.31 4.57 32.89
CA LYS A 851 -13.78 5.69 33.71
C LYS A 851 -15.30 5.81 33.66
N GLN A 852 -15.92 6.05 34.80
CA GLN A 852 -17.35 6.34 34.85
C GLN A 852 -17.62 7.80 34.52
N VAL A 853 -18.42 8.04 33.51
CA VAL A 853 -18.90 9.37 33.07
C VAL A 853 -20.31 9.61 33.63
N GLU A 854 -20.60 10.83 34.01
CA GLU A 854 -21.96 11.26 34.40
C GLU A 854 -22.25 12.65 33.78
N MET A 855 -23.36 12.72 33.00
CA MET A 855 -23.85 13.95 32.38
C MET A 855 -25.16 14.39 33.02
N ASP A 856 -25.28 15.71 33.36
CA ASP A 856 -26.53 16.30 33.87
C ASP A 856 -27.45 16.69 32.71
N LEU A 857 -28.60 16.03 32.62
CA LEU A 857 -29.63 16.26 31.61
C LEU A 857 -30.81 17.09 32.12
N SER A 858 -30.70 17.74 33.27
CA SER A 858 -31.81 18.52 33.94
C SER A 858 -32.38 19.59 33.04
N ALA A 859 -31.59 20.20 32.16
CA ALA A 859 -32.07 21.19 31.18
C ALA A 859 -33.06 20.64 30.17
N TYR A 860 -33.06 19.33 29.98
CA TYR A 860 -33.91 18.59 29.03
C TYR A 860 -35.00 17.76 29.73
N ALA A 861 -35.20 17.94 30.99
CA ALA A 861 -36.18 17.16 31.76
C ALA A 861 -37.60 17.25 31.15
N GLY A 862 -38.24 16.10 30.93
CA GLY A 862 -39.54 15.96 30.31
C GLY A 862 -39.62 16.22 28.81
N LYS A 863 -38.48 16.40 28.13
CA LYS A 863 -38.38 16.60 26.66
C LYS A 863 -38.04 15.31 25.95
N THR A 864 -38.35 15.27 24.66
CA THR A 864 -37.79 14.29 23.74
C THR A 864 -36.53 14.90 23.12
N VAL A 865 -35.42 14.16 23.16
CA VAL A 865 -34.11 14.59 22.72
C VAL A 865 -33.43 13.57 21.83
N GLU A 866 -32.52 13.99 20.99
CA GLU A 866 -31.54 13.15 20.33
C GLU A 866 -30.25 13.22 21.14
N ILE A 867 -29.71 12.07 21.52
CA ILE A 867 -28.46 11.96 22.28
C ILE A 867 -27.56 10.96 21.57
N TYR A 868 -26.29 11.34 21.34
CA TYR A 868 -25.27 10.46 20.78
C TYR A 868 -23.99 10.53 21.62
N ILE A 869 -23.36 9.39 21.83
CA ILE A 869 -21.95 9.26 22.16
C ILE A 869 -21.24 9.23 20.81
N SER A 870 -20.46 10.25 20.53
CA SER A 870 -19.86 10.49 19.23
C SER A 870 -18.35 10.41 19.31
N TYR A 871 -17.74 9.98 18.22
CA TYR A 871 -16.30 9.97 18.05
C TYR A 871 -15.96 10.60 16.69
N ALA A 872 -15.10 11.60 16.69
CA ALA A 872 -14.71 12.30 15.49
C ALA A 872 -13.18 12.33 15.38
N THR A 873 -12.66 11.96 14.20
CA THR A 873 -11.24 11.81 13.90
C THR A 873 -10.79 12.80 12.84
N ASP A 874 -9.51 13.12 12.84
CA ASP A 874 -8.91 14.07 11.91
C ASP A 874 -8.41 13.39 10.59
N TRP A 875 -7.32 13.90 10.00
CA TRP A 875 -6.87 13.52 8.65
C TRP A 875 -6.02 12.25 8.58
N GLY A 876 -5.41 11.83 9.65
CA GLY A 876 -4.54 10.65 9.62
C GLY A 876 -3.75 10.44 10.89
N GLY A 877 -3.23 9.22 11.02
CA GLY A 877 -2.43 8.80 12.15
C GLY A 877 -3.14 7.78 13.03
N ILE A 878 -3.49 6.61 12.49
CA ILE A 878 -3.90 5.47 13.33
C ILE A 878 -2.70 5.08 14.19
N GLN A 879 -2.58 5.69 15.37
CA GLN A 879 -1.52 5.37 16.34
C GLN A 879 -2.09 4.94 17.68
N THR A 880 -3.41 4.88 17.80
CA THR A 880 -4.13 4.71 19.07
C THR A 880 -5.27 3.71 18.96
N LEU A 881 -5.75 3.22 20.09
CA LEU A 881 -6.80 2.20 20.17
C LEU A 881 -8.22 2.78 20.17
N GLU A 882 -8.39 4.09 20.08
CA GLU A 882 -9.67 4.78 19.97
C GLU A 882 -10.56 4.71 21.23
N ALA A 883 -11.89 4.67 21.07
CA ALA A 883 -12.82 4.75 22.19
C ALA A 883 -13.67 3.48 22.36
N PHE A 884 -13.86 3.10 23.61
CA PHE A 884 -14.67 1.96 24.05
C PHE A 884 -15.74 2.43 25.03
N VAL A 885 -16.98 1.92 24.92
CA VAL A 885 -18.11 2.29 25.78
C VAL A 885 -18.83 1.04 26.28
N ASP A 886 -19.20 1.07 27.54
CA ASP A 886 -19.96 -0.01 28.20
C ASP A 886 -20.94 0.52 29.25
N ASP A 887 -21.90 -0.28 29.65
CA ASP A 887 -22.84 -0.05 30.76
C ASP A 887 -23.50 1.34 30.71
N ILE A 888 -24.29 1.64 29.67
CA ILE A 888 -24.98 2.92 29.52
C ILE A 888 -26.29 2.94 30.36
N GLU A 889 -26.35 3.85 31.32
CA GLU A 889 -27.52 4.09 32.18
C GLU A 889 -28.13 5.45 31.85
N LEU A 890 -29.26 5.47 31.13
CA LEU A 890 -30.04 6.68 30.88
C LEU A 890 -31.28 6.72 31.74
N SER A 891 -31.50 7.83 32.47
CA SER A 891 -32.67 7.98 33.34
C SER A 891 -34.00 7.71 32.62
N GLY A 892 -34.75 6.69 33.10
CA GLY A 892 -36.02 6.26 32.52
C GLY A 892 -35.95 5.12 31.53
N TYR A 893 -34.74 4.61 31.24
CA TYR A 893 -34.49 3.49 30.34
C TYR A 893 -33.76 2.34 31.05
N PRO A 894 -33.86 1.11 30.56
CA PRO A 894 -33.05 -0.01 31.07
C PRO A 894 -31.54 0.29 30.90
N LEU A 895 -30.74 -0.34 31.76
CA LEU A 895 -29.29 -0.40 31.57
C LEU A 895 -29.00 -1.08 30.23
N GLU A 896 -28.15 -0.49 29.40
CA GLU A 896 -27.59 -1.11 28.21
C GLU A 896 -26.17 -1.60 28.53
N ASP A 897 -26.06 -2.92 28.69
CA ASP A 897 -24.82 -3.64 29.01
C ASP A 897 -24.25 -4.37 27.78
N PHE A 898 -24.86 -4.17 26.65
CA PHE A 898 -24.48 -4.77 25.35
C PHE A 898 -24.47 -6.31 25.30
N GLU A 899 -24.86 -7.02 26.36
CA GLU A 899 -24.85 -8.47 26.40
C GLU A 899 -25.85 -9.11 25.45
N SER A 900 -26.97 -8.46 25.18
CA SER A 900 -28.02 -8.95 24.29
C SER A 900 -28.10 -8.29 22.93
N GLY A 901 -27.25 -7.30 22.65
CA GLY A 901 -27.22 -6.51 21.39
C GLY A 901 -26.90 -5.05 21.67
N MET A 902 -27.35 -4.17 20.77
CA MET A 902 -27.11 -2.72 20.87
C MET A 902 -28.29 -1.96 21.51
N GLY A 903 -29.34 -2.64 21.87
CA GLY A 903 -30.55 -2.10 22.54
C GLY A 903 -31.14 -0.85 21.90
N GLU A 904 -31.38 0.18 22.71
CA GLU A 904 -31.83 1.51 22.24
C GLU A 904 -30.66 2.40 21.73
N TRP A 905 -29.44 1.97 21.95
CA TRP A 905 -28.21 2.67 21.51
C TRP A 905 -27.76 2.12 20.18
N ALA A 906 -28.28 2.69 19.10
CA ALA A 906 -27.99 2.22 17.75
C ALA A 906 -26.87 3.03 17.10
N VAL A 907 -26.20 2.39 16.15
CA VAL A 907 -25.27 3.09 15.26
C VAL A 907 -26.08 4.00 14.34
N SER A 908 -25.72 5.27 14.28
CA SER A 908 -26.39 6.27 13.46
C SER A 908 -25.50 6.79 12.33
N SER A 909 -26.13 7.36 11.30
CA SER A 909 -25.38 8.01 10.22
C SER A 909 -24.59 9.20 10.75
N PRO A 910 -23.44 9.53 10.13
CA PRO A 910 -22.71 10.76 10.44
C PRO A 910 -23.58 12.00 10.21
N PRO A 911 -23.28 13.11 10.89
CA PRO A 911 -24.02 14.34 10.69
C PRO A 911 -23.78 14.92 9.28
N PRO A 912 -24.65 15.83 8.81
CA PRO A 912 -24.51 16.42 7.48
C PRO A 912 -23.14 17.05 7.25
N GLY A 913 -22.51 16.72 6.13
CA GLY A 913 -21.20 17.23 5.73
C GLY A 913 -20.00 16.45 6.26
N SER A 914 -20.24 15.42 7.08
CA SER A 914 -19.20 14.52 7.58
C SER A 914 -19.38 13.12 7.00
N ASP A 915 -18.31 12.37 6.89
CA ASP A 915 -18.28 10.96 6.51
C ASP A 915 -18.01 10.06 7.73
N ALA A 916 -18.25 8.77 7.60
CA ALA A 916 -17.83 7.72 8.53
C ALA A 916 -17.39 6.51 7.71
N PHE A 917 -16.09 6.24 7.68
CA PHE A 917 -15.53 5.13 6.89
C PHE A 917 -15.72 3.77 7.54
N ASN A 918 -15.88 3.75 8.86
CA ASN A 918 -16.42 2.64 9.64
C ASN A 918 -17.29 3.21 10.76
N ASN A 919 -17.76 2.40 11.72
CA ASN A 919 -18.65 2.90 12.76
C ASN A 919 -18.50 2.07 14.04
N TRP A 920 -19.24 2.44 15.09
CA TRP A 920 -19.29 1.71 16.33
C TRP A 920 -19.69 0.24 16.10
N VAL A 921 -18.99 -0.68 16.73
CA VAL A 921 -19.25 -2.12 16.63
C VAL A 921 -19.29 -2.74 18.03
N ARG A 922 -20.24 -3.67 18.21
CA ARG A 922 -20.30 -4.50 19.41
C ARG A 922 -19.26 -5.62 19.31
N ILE A 923 -18.35 -5.69 20.26
CA ILE A 923 -17.26 -6.68 20.27
C ILE A 923 -17.11 -7.32 21.64
N THR A 924 -16.34 -8.40 21.71
CA THR A 924 -15.71 -8.94 22.93
C THR A 924 -14.27 -8.42 23.02
N GLY A 925 -13.59 -8.62 24.15
CA GLY A 925 -12.16 -8.28 24.27
C GLY A 925 -11.28 -8.87 23.18
N ALA A 926 -11.58 -10.09 22.73
CA ALA A 926 -10.85 -10.73 21.62
C ALA A 926 -11.07 -10.03 20.26
N GLY A 927 -12.04 -9.15 20.13
CA GLY A 927 -12.28 -8.37 18.91
C GLY A 927 -11.43 -7.09 18.80
N VAL A 928 -10.66 -6.74 19.81
CA VAL A 928 -9.68 -5.62 19.73
C VAL A 928 -8.50 -6.03 18.85
N PRO A 929 -8.14 -5.25 17.83
CA PRO A 929 -7.19 -5.70 16.80
C PRO A 929 -5.72 -5.54 17.16
N GLU A 930 -5.32 -5.55 18.44
CA GLU A 930 -3.96 -5.24 18.90
C GLU A 930 -3.38 -6.36 19.77
N GLY A 931 -2.10 -6.69 19.56
CA GLY A 931 -1.35 -7.60 20.42
C GLY A 931 0.12 -7.80 20.01
N PRO A 932 0.98 -8.24 20.97
CA PRO A 932 2.40 -8.50 20.71
C PRO A 932 2.67 -9.85 20.05
N ALA A 933 1.67 -10.72 19.93
CA ALA A 933 1.80 -12.01 19.27
C ALA A 933 0.68 -12.20 18.25
N ILE A 934 1.07 -12.41 17.00
CA ILE A 934 0.16 -12.58 15.87
C ILE A 934 0.48 -13.89 15.15
N ARG A 935 -0.54 -14.60 14.71
CA ARG A 935 -0.39 -15.79 13.88
C ARG A 935 -1.23 -15.71 12.61
N THR A 936 -0.74 -16.36 11.58
CA THR A 936 -1.45 -16.73 10.35
C THR A 936 -1.43 -18.26 10.23
N ASP A 937 -1.97 -18.83 9.17
CA ASP A 937 -1.87 -20.28 8.92
C ASP A 937 -0.41 -20.74 8.72
N ASN A 938 0.48 -19.87 8.22
CA ASN A 938 1.85 -20.20 7.87
C ASN A 938 2.90 -19.55 8.78
N SER A 939 2.51 -18.64 9.65
CA SER A 939 3.47 -17.92 10.49
C SER A 939 2.98 -17.71 11.91
N LEU A 940 3.94 -17.53 12.80
CA LEU A 940 3.79 -16.96 14.13
C LEU A 940 4.83 -15.86 14.30
N TYR A 941 4.38 -14.67 14.69
CA TYR A 941 5.22 -13.51 14.90
C TYR A 941 5.10 -12.98 16.33
N LEU A 942 6.23 -12.72 16.97
CA LEU A 942 6.30 -12.11 18.29
C LEU A 942 7.03 -10.77 18.20
N GLY A 943 6.42 -9.70 18.70
CA GLY A 943 7.04 -8.39 18.88
C GLY A 943 7.92 -8.29 20.13
N PHE A 944 8.38 -9.42 20.65
CA PHE A 944 9.33 -9.55 21.75
C PHE A 944 10.23 -10.76 21.51
N GLY A 945 11.41 -10.79 22.12
CA GLY A 945 12.29 -11.95 22.01
C GLY A 945 11.72 -13.16 22.74
N PHE A 946 11.64 -14.31 22.09
CA PHE A 946 11.23 -15.58 22.71
C PHE A 946 12.13 -15.94 23.92
N GLU A 947 13.41 -15.61 23.85
CA GLU A 947 14.39 -15.80 24.90
C GLU A 947 14.02 -15.06 26.19
N ALA A 948 13.27 -13.97 26.10
CA ALA A 948 12.84 -13.17 27.25
C ALA A 948 11.70 -13.79 28.05
N ILE A 949 11.03 -14.80 27.55
CA ILE A 949 10.00 -15.53 28.33
C ILE A 949 10.62 -16.03 29.64
N ASP A 950 10.01 -15.72 30.78
CA ASP A 950 10.57 -15.71 32.13
C ASP A 950 11.16 -17.02 32.62
N THR A 951 10.61 -18.18 32.22
CA THR A 951 11.05 -19.48 32.69
C THR A 951 11.33 -20.48 31.58
N ALA A 952 12.28 -21.41 31.80
CA ALA A 952 12.54 -22.48 30.84
C ALA A 952 11.30 -23.36 30.60
N ASP A 953 10.45 -23.57 31.62
CA ASP A 953 9.20 -24.33 31.48
C ASP A 953 8.20 -23.60 30.57
N ASN A 954 8.08 -22.28 30.71
CA ASN A 954 7.22 -21.48 29.83
C ASN A 954 7.76 -21.47 28.39
N ARG A 955 9.05 -21.25 28.17
CA ARG A 955 9.72 -21.34 26.88
C ARG A 955 9.48 -22.69 26.21
N SER A 956 9.72 -23.77 26.94
CA SER A 956 9.50 -25.13 26.43
C SER A 956 8.04 -25.39 26.08
N THR A 957 7.10 -24.88 26.91
CA THR A 957 5.67 -25.01 26.66
C THR A 957 5.23 -24.25 25.40
N VAL A 958 5.71 -23.01 25.23
CA VAL A 958 5.41 -22.19 24.04
C VAL A 958 6.01 -22.87 22.81
N MET A 959 7.28 -23.28 22.83
CA MET A 959 7.94 -23.94 21.70
C MET A 959 7.23 -25.24 21.30
N ASP A 960 6.87 -26.08 22.24
CA ASP A 960 6.13 -27.32 21.98
C ASP A 960 4.77 -27.06 21.29
N ARG A 961 4.06 -26.01 21.74
CA ARG A 961 2.79 -25.62 21.12
C ARG A 961 2.98 -24.99 19.73
N VAL A 962 4.06 -24.21 19.53
CA VAL A 962 4.40 -23.66 18.20
C VAL A 962 4.70 -24.81 17.23
N MET A 963 5.53 -25.75 17.63
CA MET A 963 5.86 -26.92 16.81
C MET A 963 4.61 -27.76 16.51
N THR A 964 3.76 -28.02 17.51
CA THR A 964 2.48 -28.70 17.32
C THR A 964 1.55 -27.93 16.37
N TYR A 965 1.50 -26.61 16.48
CA TYR A 965 0.71 -25.74 15.58
C TYR A 965 1.18 -25.85 14.13
N PHE A 966 2.48 -25.96 13.92
CA PHE A 966 3.09 -26.16 12.60
C PHE A 966 3.14 -27.64 12.14
N GLY A 967 2.59 -28.57 12.95
CA GLY A 967 2.45 -29.98 12.56
C GLY A 967 3.69 -30.85 12.77
N GLN A 968 4.63 -30.43 13.62
CA GLN A 968 5.84 -31.16 14.00
C GLN A 968 5.63 -32.09 15.18
#